data_d7bc409b8e0bae4c728b7de7ed3a895a
#
_entry.id   d7bc409b8e0bae4c728b7de7ed3a895a
#
_cell.length_a   1.000
_cell.length_b   1.000
_cell.length_c   1.000
_cell.angle_alpha   90.00
_cell.angle_beta   90.00
_cell.angle_gamma   90.00
#
_symmetry.space_group_name_H-M   'P 1'
#
loop_
_entity.id
_entity.type
_entity.pdbx_description
1 polymer ?
#
loop_
_entity_poly.entity_id
_entity_poly.type
_entity_poly.pdbx_seq_one_letter_code
_entity_poly.pdbx_strand_id
1 'polypeptide(L)'
;MFSLLGQVDVRVGARVVRVPAGKSTELLVRLALSAGEVVRTDVLLDDLWPDDPAGTQRNTLQSKVARLRRALDDPHLIETCEGGYRLAVDPTTIDAHAVAADAVAARRFHDIGDDRQACSLSATALARFSGDVLAGVGDNAWILPHRARLDDLRLSLIETNFAARLRLGLASEIVNETPAALSRYPYHEALWALHITALYQSGRQADALAAYQRIRILLADELGLEPSPPLRKLEERILRQDPALARVVSVHDAGPVVVTSTPLRGNLPALDVDLIGRQRETGEILELVKARRLVEIVGPGGVGKTTLAIAAARMLVDDRDVWLVRLESAATLEDIIDATTSALGVAGGEPALMERLRVGPAVVIFDNCEHLIDDAAAWTERLLEHAPPVRILLTSQTALDVPGSAVFHLDPLDLEQSVELFLKRANLHREPSEDERGQETVRELCRALDGLPLAIELAAARTRTLSTSEIVRRLDDRFAVLHDPTSRKPERRRALRSTIQWSYDLLFADDQRGLCAIAVFNGGAALSAVESVAASLGVPSSTAIDVVGRLVSRSLVVVDVDSNDDHRRYRLLESIKAFAFEQGRADGIAQIAQRAHAEWYADAADASTSGVRGAGQDTHLMFARRERSNIDTALSWCRVNDPTMALRIAIGFGWAWIVLGDTRGAERIETALVSAGVLATPGQRADALLLIGWIEASTGHLQPARSRVDEATAIARLLDDPALEAKCAYYLAYIVSHDGEFELGLELTERAAVLMDALDLPWDKAANGLFAARAATSLSDGQRATEKAEAVTACLRVVDDPWLHVRGDAMLGELARLQRRFDDAVAHLRRTTEVCRYRSYAQTEAYQTTSLGRAQCLAGDIETGVATLSRGIEKAEAIGDSRMAALARVHLGRVLRGLGRTAEARSALENAVTWQRNAGGGELALLGECLLAAMDAADGVTDGPRRVAAILGQARSRSDGPVEVFALDAAARIAASKGDAGTTRALLAEADDHMAHADHFISEADRVDARSARAESSKSEDT
;
A
#
# COMPACT_ATOMS: atom_id res chain seq x y z
N MET A 1 -23.07 -24.78 0.88
CA MET A 1 -23.35 -23.33 0.82
C MET A 1 -24.32 -22.96 1.93
N PHE A 2 -24.03 -21.97 2.73
CA PHE A 2 -24.87 -21.48 3.81
C PHE A 2 -25.44 -20.12 3.39
N SER A 3 -26.76 -19.99 3.46
CA SER A 3 -27.44 -18.74 3.09
C SER A 3 -27.95 -18.06 4.36
N LEU A 4 -27.40 -16.85 4.62
CA LEU A 4 -27.71 -16.01 5.77
C LEU A 4 -28.34 -14.67 5.34
N LEU A 5 -28.26 -14.32 4.05
CA LEU A 5 -28.73 -13.04 3.49
C LEU A 5 -30.22 -13.09 3.05
N GLY A 6 -31.02 -13.76 3.82
CA GLY A 6 -32.43 -13.99 3.66
C GLY A 6 -32.92 -14.99 4.68
N GLN A 7 -33.82 -15.88 4.26
CA GLN A 7 -34.16 -17.03 5.10
C GLN A 7 -32.92 -17.93 5.26
N VAL A 8 -32.67 -18.36 6.51
CA VAL A 8 -31.50 -19.20 6.82
C VAL A 8 -31.70 -20.60 6.23
N ASP A 9 -30.90 -20.91 5.20
CA ASP A 9 -30.91 -22.17 4.49
C ASP A 9 -29.49 -22.77 4.40
N VAL A 10 -29.42 -24.10 4.37
CA VAL A 10 -28.15 -24.84 4.12
C VAL A 10 -28.35 -25.73 2.92
N ARG A 11 -27.41 -25.67 1.95
CA ARG A 11 -27.39 -26.53 0.78
C ARG A 11 -26.14 -27.40 0.78
N VAL A 12 -26.33 -28.71 0.75
CA VAL A 12 -25.26 -29.70 0.59
C VAL A 12 -25.42 -30.34 -0.79
N GLY A 13 -24.54 -29.97 -1.73
CA GLY A 13 -24.73 -30.31 -3.15
C GLY A 13 -26.02 -29.68 -3.72
N ALA A 14 -26.87 -30.49 -4.35
CA ALA A 14 -28.15 -30.04 -4.91
C ALA A 14 -29.34 -30.10 -3.91
N ARG A 15 -29.11 -30.59 -2.69
CA ARG A 15 -30.15 -30.80 -1.68
C ARG A 15 -30.22 -29.65 -0.69
N VAL A 16 -31.43 -29.09 -0.50
CA VAL A 16 -31.70 -28.15 0.60
C VAL A 16 -31.92 -28.94 1.89
N VAL A 17 -31.13 -28.62 2.93
CA VAL A 17 -31.17 -29.25 4.24
C VAL A 17 -32.13 -28.42 5.15
N ARG A 18 -33.16 -29.04 5.66
CA ARG A 18 -34.04 -28.38 6.66
C ARG A 18 -33.33 -28.31 8.02
N VAL A 19 -32.92 -27.11 8.40
CA VAL A 19 -32.37 -26.84 9.72
C VAL A 19 -33.53 -26.85 10.75
N PRO A 20 -33.40 -27.55 11.91
CA PRO A 20 -34.43 -27.53 12.94
C PRO A 20 -34.61 -26.12 13.51
N ALA A 21 -35.85 -25.60 13.48
CA ALA A 21 -36.19 -24.25 13.93
C ALA A 21 -35.79 -23.95 15.41
N GLY A 22 -35.70 -22.65 15.72
CA GLY A 22 -35.40 -22.14 17.07
C GLY A 22 -33.92 -22.22 17.43
N LYS A 23 -33.55 -22.58 18.67
CA LYS A 23 -32.16 -22.54 19.19
C LYS A 23 -31.16 -23.33 18.36
N SER A 24 -31.59 -24.30 17.55
CA SER A 24 -30.67 -24.99 16.63
C SER A 24 -30.28 -24.13 15.43
N THR A 25 -31.23 -23.35 14.89
CA THR A 25 -30.95 -22.38 13.83
C THR A 25 -30.07 -21.25 14.37
N GLU A 26 -30.36 -20.72 15.56
CA GLU A 26 -29.53 -19.68 16.20
C GLU A 26 -28.08 -20.16 16.41
N LEU A 27 -27.90 -21.40 16.91
CA LEU A 27 -26.60 -22.02 17.08
C LEU A 27 -25.85 -22.14 15.74
N LEU A 28 -26.51 -22.60 14.70
CA LEU A 28 -25.91 -22.73 13.38
C LEU A 28 -25.50 -21.36 12.82
N VAL A 29 -26.34 -20.35 12.93
CA VAL A 29 -26.05 -18.99 12.50
C VAL A 29 -24.87 -18.41 13.28
N ARG A 30 -24.82 -18.62 14.61
CA ARG A 30 -23.71 -18.14 15.43
C ARG A 30 -22.37 -18.74 15.02
N LEU A 31 -22.34 -20.03 14.73
CA LEU A 31 -21.15 -20.72 14.22
C LEU A 31 -20.81 -20.31 12.79
N ALA A 32 -21.81 -20.06 11.93
CA ALA A 32 -21.61 -19.66 10.55
C ALA A 32 -21.06 -18.22 10.43
N LEU A 33 -21.51 -17.30 11.31
CA LEU A 33 -20.96 -15.93 11.38
C LEU A 33 -19.49 -15.88 11.86
N SER A 34 -19.03 -16.95 12.52
CA SER A 34 -17.64 -17.14 12.96
C SER A 34 -17.02 -18.37 12.27
N ALA A 35 -17.31 -18.61 11.00
CA ALA A 35 -16.83 -19.79 10.29
C ALA A 35 -15.29 -19.90 10.30
N GLY A 36 -14.80 -21.10 10.57
CA GLY A 36 -13.36 -21.35 10.69
C GLY A 36 -12.78 -21.08 12.09
N GLU A 37 -13.48 -20.29 12.93
CA GLU A 37 -13.04 -19.96 14.29
C GLU A 37 -13.73 -20.83 15.35
N VAL A 38 -13.06 -21.03 16.48
CA VAL A 38 -13.63 -21.76 17.62
C VAL A 38 -14.46 -20.80 18.45
N VAL A 39 -15.79 -21.02 18.50
CA VAL A 39 -16.67 -20.30 19.40
C VAL A 39 -16.74 -21.03 20.74
N ARG A 40 -16.33 -20.36 21.81
CA ARG A 40 -16.26 -20.95 23.15
C ARG A 40 -17.64 -21.35 23.64
N THR A 41 -17.67 -22.43 24.44
CA THR A 41 -18.91 -22.99 25.01
C THR A 41 -19.64 -21.98 25.90
N ASP A 42 -18.89 -21.20 26.71
CA ASP A 42 -19.48 -20.17 27.57
C ASP A 42 -20.15 -19.07 26.74
N VAL A 43 -19.51 -18.58 25.71
CA VAL A 43 -20.07 -17.59 24.78
C VAL A 43 -21.34 -18.12 24.09
N LEU A 44 -21.34 -19.38 23.63
CA LEU A 44 -22.53 -19.99 23.02
C LEU A 44 -23.70 -20.13 24.01
N LEU A 45 -23.38 -20.37 25.27
CA LEU A 45 -24.40 -20.47 26.32
C LEU A 45 -25.00 -19.11 26.63
N ASP A 46 -24.18 -18.08 26.78
CA ASP A 46 -24.61 -16.71 27.07
C ASP A 46 -25.39 -16.12 25.87
N ASP A 47 -24.95 -16.36 24.65
CA ASP A 47 -25.64 -15.88 23.43
C ASP A 47 -27.02 -16.55 23.23
N LEU A 48 -27.11 -17.86 23.47
CA LEU A 48 -28.31 -18.62 23.17
C LEU A 48 -29.34 -18.66 24.34
N TRP A 49 -28.87 -18.58 25.59
CA TRP A 49 -29.70 -18.70 26.80
C TRP A 49 -29.30 -17.68 27.88
N PRO A 50 -29.37 -16.37 27.65
CA PRO A 50 -28.88 -15.35 28.57
C PRO A 50 -29.59 -15.35 29.94
N ASP A 51 -30.87 -15.85 30.02
CA ASP A 51 -31.71 -15.78 31.22
C ASP A 51 -31.73 -17.06 32.03
N ASP A 52 -30.96 -18.12 31.68
CA ASP A 52 -31.12 -19.46 32.30
C ASP A 52 -29.89 -19.88 33.15
N PRO A 53 -30.03 -20.40 34.36
CA PRO A 53 -28.90 -20.72 35.26
C PRO A 53 -28.05 -21.89 34.74
N ALA A 54 -26.71 -21.73 34.85
CA ALA A 54 -25.61 -22.44 34.19
C ALA A 54 -25.51 -23.98 34.32
N GLY A 55 -26.42 -24.67 34.99
CA GLY A 55 -26.27 -26.10 35.25
C GLY A 55 -26.81 -27.08 34.19
N THR A 56 -27.93 -26.74 33.55
CA THR A 56 -28.64 -27.61 32.57
C THR A 56 -28.27 -27.35 31.13
N GLN A 57 -27.65 -26.25 30.85
CA GLN A 57 -27.43 -25.69 29.51
C GLN A 57 -26.40 -26.45 28.69
N ARG A 58 -25.29 -26.94 29.30
CA ARG A 58 -24.24 -27.68 28.57
C ARG A 58 -24.77 -28.93 27.88
N ASN A 59 -25.61 -29.70 28.56
CA ASN A 59 -26.22 -30.90 27.99
C ASN A 59 -27.19 -30.54 26.87
N THR A 60 -27.91 -29.41 27.03
CA THR A 60 -28.82 -28.87 26.01
C THR A 60 -28.06 -28.44 24.78
N LEU A 61 -26.95 -27.73 24.93
CA LEU A 61 -26.08 -27.33 23.82
C LEU A 61 -25.52 -28.56 23.07
N GLN A 62 -24.99 -29.55 23.80
CA GLN A 62 -24.49 -30.81 23.19
C GLN A 62 -25.60 -31.53 22.42
N SER A 63 -26.83 -31.56 22.96
CA SER A 63 -27.98 -32.15 22.27
C SER A 63 -28.33 -31.38 20.98
N LYS A 64 -28.25 -30.03 20.98
CA LYS A 64 -28.47 -29.19 19.80
C LYS A 64 -27.38 -29.40 18.75
N VAL A 65 -26.10 -29.47 19.15
CA VAL A 65 -24.99 -29.81 18.26
C VAL A 65 -25.17 -31.18 17.62
N ALA A 66 -25.51 -32.21 18.42
CA ALA A 66 -25.77 -33.56 17.91
C ALA A 66 -26.97 -33.60 16.94
N ARG A 67 -28.00 -32.76 17.17
CA ARG A 67 -29.15 -32.63 16.27
C ARG A 67 -28.78 -31.92 14.97
N LEU A 68 -27.93 -30.89 15.00
CA LEU A 68 -27.42 -30.20 13.82
C LEU A 68 -26.53 -31.13 13.00
N ARG A 69 -25.60 -31.86 13.60
CA ARG A 69 -24.76 -32.84 12.89
C ARG A 69 -25.56 -33.87 12.12
N ARG A 70 -26.66 -34.38 12.74
CA ARG A 70 -27.59 -35.32 12.07
C ARG A 70 -28.40 -34.65 10.95
N ALA A 71 -28.79 -33.38 11.15
CA ALA A 71 -29.58 -32.67 10.14
C ALA A 71 -28.71 -32.31 8.90
N LEU A 72 -27.44 -31.98 9.14
CA LEU A 72 -26.44 -31.61 8.08
C LEU A 72 -25.89 -32.82 7.34
N ASP A 73 -26.18 -34.06 7.84
CA ASP A 73 -25.73 -35.33 7.26
C ASP A 73 -24.20 -35.45 7.14
N ASP A 74 -23.47 -34.63 7.88
CA ASP A 74 -22.01 -34.64 7.99
C ASP A 74 -21.58 -34.25 9.44
N PRO A 75 -21.10 -35.22 10.21
CA PRO A 75 -20.65 -34.97 11.59
C PRO A 75 -19.39 -34.14 11.72
N HIS A 76 -18.58 -34.00 10.63
CA HIS A 76 -17.34 -33.23 10.60
C HIS A 76 -17.56 -31.74 10.32
N LEU A 77 -18.71 -31.34 9.79
CA LEU A 77 -19.02 -29.93 9.57
C LEU A 77 -19.04 -29.07 10.83
N ILE A 78 -19.41 -29.66 11.98
CA ILE A 78 -19.32 -29.00 13.28
C ILE A 78 -18.34 -29.78 14.14
N GLU A 79 -17.14 -29.28 14.26
CA GLU A 79 -16.08 -29.90 15.08
C GLU A 79 -16.23 -29.53 16.55
N THR A 80 -15.81 -30.45 17.43
CA THR A 80 -15.65 -30.18 18.85
C THR A 80 -14.17 -29.90 19.10
N CYS A 81 -13.86 -28.66 19.50
CA CYS A 81 -12.51 -28.22 19.86
C CYS A 81 -12.36 -28.08 21.37
N GLU A 82 -11.13 -27.90 21.83
CA GLU A 82 -10.87 -27.62 23.24
C GLU A 82 -11.56 -26.30 23.64
N GLY A 83 -12.56 -26.44 24.54
CA GLY A 83 -13.35 -25.31 25.07
C GLY A 83 -14.53 -24.83 24.20
N GLY A 84 -14.80 -25.39 23.01
CA GLY A 84 -15.88 -24.88 22.15
C GLY A 84 -16.24 -25.72 20.93
N TYR A 85 -16.90 -25.07 19.98
CA TYR A 85 -17.30 -25.64 18.70
C TYR A 85 -16.88 -24.75 17.53
N ARG A 86 -16.57 -25.39 16.41
CA ARG A 86 -16.19 -24.71 15.17
C ARG A 86 -17.02 -25.24 14.01
N LEU A 87 -17.48 -24.35 13.14
CA LEU A 87 -18.03 -24.75 11.84
C LEU A 87 -16.85 -24.88 10.86
N ALA A 88 -16.50 -26.10 10.49
CA ALA A 88 -15.36 -26.46 9.66
C ALA A 88 -15.75 -26.37 8.18
N VAL A 89 -16.01 -25.16 7.70
CA VAL A 89 -16.30 -24.85 6.30
C VAL A 89 -15.44 -23.68 5.85
N ASP A 90 -15.15 -23.62 4.56
CA ASP A 90 -14.53 -22.44 3.97
C ASP A 90 -15.48 -21.23 4.13
N PRO A 91 -15.06 -20.12 4.75
CA PRO A 91 -15.87 -18.92 4.88
C PRO A 91 -16.49 -18.42 3.56
N THR A 92 -15.82 -18.62 2.43
CA THR A 92 -16.34 -18.23 1.11
C THR A 92 -17.59 -19.00 0.68
N THR A 93 -17.88 -20.16 1.31
CA THR A 93 -19.09 -20.94 1.07
C THR A 93 -20.32 -20.40 1.80
N ILE A 94 -20.13 -19.37 2.64
CA ILE A 94 -21.17 -18.66 3.36
C ILE A 94 -21.43 -17.33 2.67
N ASP A 95 -22.66 -17.09 2.24
CA ASP A 95 -23.04 -15.90 1.47
C ASP A 95 -22.70 -14.58 2.17
N ALA A 96 -22.85 -14.50 3.50
CA ALA A 96 -22.51 -13.31 4.30
C ALA A 96 -21.01 -12.95 4.24
N HIS A 97 -20.13 -13.93 4.29
CA HIS A 97 -18.68 -13.71 4.18
C HIS A 97 -18.28 -13.38 2.73
N ALA A 98 -18.86 -14.09 1.76
CA ALA A 98 -18.61 -13.84 0.34
C ALA A 98 -19.05 -12.43 -0.07
N VAL A 99 -20.24 -11.97 0.38
CA VAL A 99 -20.75 -10.62 0.09
C VAL A 99 -19.87 -9.55 0.75
N ALA A 100 -19.33 -9.78 1.95
CA ALA A 100 -18.42 -8.84 2.59
C ALA A 100 -17.13 -8.62 1.75
N ALA A 101 -16.57 -9.69 1.21
CA ALA A 101 -15.43 -9.61 0.30
C ALA A 101 -15.79 -8.91 -1.03
N ASP A 102 -16.94 -9.23 -1.62
CA ASP A 102 -17.42 -8.62 -2.85
C ASP A 102 -17.73 -7.12 -2.67
N ALA A 103 -18.26 -6.70 -1.51
CA ALA A 103 -18.52 -5.29 -1.21
C ALA A 103 -17.22 -4.45 -1.17
N VAL A 104 -16.20 -4.97 -0.51
CA VAL A 104 -14.87 -4.33 -0.49
C VAL A 104 -14.29 -4.25 -1.90
N ALA A 105 -14.38 -5.33 -2.67
CA ALA A 105 -13.87 -5.36 -4.03
C ALA A 105 -14.65 -4.41 -4.96
N ALA A 106 -15.99 -4.38 -4.89
CA ALA A 106 -16.83 -3.51 -5.69
C ALA A 106 -16.54 -2.03 -5.41
N ARG A 107 -16.44 -1.65 -4.13
CA ARG A 107 -16.08 -0.29 -3.73
C ARG A 107 -14.71 0.10 -4.26
N ARG A 108 -13.72 -0.79 -4.14
CA ARG A 108 -12.39 -0.57 -4.67
C ARG A 108 -12.38 -0.36 -6.20
N PHE A 109 -13.12 -1.18 -6.95
CA PHE A 109 -13.23 -0.98 -8.40
C PHE A 109 -13.88 0.36 -8.75
N HIS A 110 -14.89 0.78 -7.97
CA HIS A 110 -15.49 2.10 -8.12
C HIS A 110 -14.50 3.23 -7.84
N ASP A 111 -13.69 3.10 -6.77
CA ASP A 111 -12.70 4.11 -6.34
C ASP A 111 -11.56 4.27 -7.36
N ILE A 112 -11.18 3.20 -8.07
CA ILE A 112 -10.17 3.25 -9.14
C ILE A 112 -10.76 3.59 -10.52
N GLY A 113 -12.09 3.87 -10.61
CA GLY A 113 -12.76 4.26 -11.84
C GLY A 113 -13.16 3.11 -12.77
N ASP A 114 -12.98 1.84 -12.37
CA ASP A 114 -13.51 0.69 -13.10
C ASP A 114 -14.99 0.44 -12.72
N ASP A 115 -15.83 1.38 -13.13
CA ASP A 115 -17.25 1.37 -12.81
C ASP A 115 -17.99 0.17 -13.45
N ARG A 116 -17.46 -0.43 -14.51
CA ARG A 116 -18.04 -1.66 -15.09
C ARG A 116 -17.86 -2.85 -14.16
N GLN A 117 -16.67 -3.06 -13.62
CA GLN A 117 -16.39 -4.13 -12.65
C GLN A 117 -17.10 -3.85 -11.32
N ALA A 118 -17.09 -2.61 -10.84
CA ALA A 118 -17.82 -2.20 -9.64
C ALA A 118 -19.32 -2.52 -9.77
N CYS A 119 -19.94 -2.18 -10.90
CA CYS A 119 -21.35 -2.48 -11.20
C CYS A 119 -21.61 -4.00 -11.24
N SER A 120 -20.78 -4.77 -11.94
CA SER A 120 -20.93 -6.22 -12.08
C SER A 120 -20.83 -6.93 -10.74
N LEU A 121 -19.80 -6.62 -9.94
CA LEU A 121 -19.58 -7.24 -8.63
C LEU A 121 -20.67 -6.85 -7.62
N SER A 122 -21.01 -5.55 -7.54
CA SER A 122 -22.06 -5.09 -6.63
C SER A 122 -23.43 -5.66 -6.99
N ALA A 123 -23.77 -5.78 -8.28
CA ALA A 123 -25.00 -6.42 -8.73
C ALA A 123 -25.03 -7.91 -8.38
N THR A 124 -23.92 -8.64 -8.58
CA THR A 124 -23.78 -10.05 -8.23
C THR A 124 -23.89 -10.27 -6.72
N ALA A 125 -23.28 -9.39 -5.92
CA ALA A 125 -23.37 -9.44 -4.47
C ALA A 125 -24.79 -9.14 -3.97
N LEU A 126 -25.44 -8.10 -4.53
CA LEU A 126 -26.83 -7.73 -4.19
C LEU A 126 -27.84 -8.84 -4.53
N ALA A 127 -27.61 -9.60 -5.59
CA ALA A 127 -28.47 -10.73 -5.97
C ALA A 127 -28.48 -11.87 -4.94
N ARG A 128 -27.52 -11.92 -4.01
CA ARG A 128 -27.52 -12.90 -2.91
C ARG A 128 -28.46 -12.53 -1.77
N PHE A 129 -28.91 -11.28 -1.68
CA PHE A 129 -29.92 -10.85 -0.69
C PHE A 129 -31.31 -11.23 -1.16
N SER A 130 -31.84 -12.31 -0.60
CA SER A 130 -33.17 -12.85 -0.96
C SER A 130 -34.31 -12.34 -0.07
N GLY A 131 -34.03 -11.43 0.87
CA GLY A 131 -35.03 -10.90 1.83
C GLY A 131 -34.36 -10.10 2.94
N ASP A 132 -34.99 -10.14 4.13
CA ASP A 132 -34.39 -9.56 5.32
C ASP A 132 -33.27 -10.48 5.84
N VAL A 133 -32.15 -9.90 6.21
CA VAL A 133 -30.96 -10.65 6.65
C VAL A 133 -31.26 -11.44 7.93
N LEU A 134 -30.78 -12.67 7.99
CA LEU A 134 -31.02 -13.59 9.12
C LEU A 134 -32.51 -13.79 9.43
N ALA A 135 -33.36 -13.86 8.40
CA ALA A 135 -34.81 -14.06 8.56
C ALA A 135 -35.09 -15.40 9.24
N GLY A 136 -36.03 -15.38 10.22
CA GLY A 136 -36.41 -16.57 10.99
C GLY A 136 -35.53 -16.86 12.21
N VAL A 137 -34.53 -15.99 12.49
CA VAL A 137 -33.75 -15.99 13.73
C VAL A 137 -34.28 -14.89 14.66
N GLY A 138 -34.45 -15.18 15.95
CA GLY A 138 -35.00 -14.23 16.91
C GLY A 138 -34.15 -12.97 17.13
N ASP A 139 -34.73 -11.94 17.76
CA ASP A 139 -34.05 -10.65 18.02
C ASP A 139 -33.26 -10.68 19.35
N ASN A 140 -32.39 -11.65 19.50
CA ASN A 140 -31.50 -11.74 20.65
C ASN A 140 -30.39 -10.66 20.57
N ALA A 141 -29.91 -10.20 21.73
CA ALA A 141 -28.92 -9.12 21.82
C ALA A 141 -27.65 -9.37 20.99
N TRP A 142 -27.18 -10.62 20.92
CA TRP A 142 -25.96 -10.97 20.17
C TRP A 142 -26.12 -10.87 18.64
N ILE A 143 -27.35 -11.05 18.12
CA ILE A 143 -27.57 -11.08 16.66
C ILE A 143 -27.81 -9.69 16.06
N LEU A 144 -28.29 -8.73 16.86
CA LEU A 144 -28.58 -7.38 16.38
C LEU A 144 -27.40 -6.66 15.73
N PRO A 145 -26.17 -6.70 16.31
CA PRO A 145 -24.99 -6.11 15.66
C PRO A 145 -24.63 -6.77 14.32
N HIS A 146 -24.80 -8.09 14.23
CA HIS A 146 -24.54 -8.82 12.97
C HIS A 146 -25.58 -8.49 11.90
N ARG A 147 -26.86 -8.34 12.29
CA ARG A 147 -27.91 -7.92 11.36
C ARG A 147 -27.68 -6.51 10.85
N ALA A 148 -27.36 -5.57 11.73
CA ALA A 148 -27.03 -4.20 11.37
C ALA A 148 -25.84 -4.16 10.40
N ARG A 149 -24.77 -4.87 10.70
CA ARG A 149 -23.59 -4.95 9.82
C ARG A 149 -23.91 -5.50 8.42
N LEU A 150 -24.77 -6.52 8.32
CA LEU A 150 -25.13 -7.10 7.02
C LEU A 150 -26.07 -6.17 6.24
N ASP A 151 -26.96 -5.42 6.91
CA ASP A 151 -27.77 -4.37 6.26
C ASP A 151 -26.93 -3.18 5.82
N ASP A 152 -25.89 -2.77 6.57
CA ASP A 152 -24.92 -1.74 6.18
C ASP A 152 -24.12 -2.17 4.94
N LEU A 153 -23.69 -3.43 4.86
CA LEU A 153 -23.05 -3.98 3.67
C LEU A 153 -23.99 -3.93 2.45
N ARG A 154 -25.26 -4.26 2.62
CA ARG A 154 -26.27 -4.15 1.56
C ARG A 154 -26.42 -2.72 1.09
N LEU A 155 -26.51 -1.77 2.00
CA LEU A 155 -26.59 -0.35 1.71
C LEU A 155 -25.36 0.15 0.93
N SER A 156 -24.16 -0.17 1.41
CA SER A 156 -22.89 0.18 0.75
C SER A 156 -22.78 -0.40 -0.68
N LEU A 157 -23.29 -1.61 -0.91
CA LEU A 157 -23.36 -2.21 -2.26
C LEU A 157 -24.33 -1.48 -3.17
N ILE A 158 -25.51 -1.06 -2.67
CA ILE A 158 -26.50 -0.27 -3.42
C ILE A 158 -25.90 1.07 -3.82
N GLU A 159 -25.23 1.77 -2.90
CA GLU A 159 -24.56 3.04 -3.17
C GLU A 159 -23.49 2.89 -4.23
N THR A 160 -22.59 1.90 -4.07
CA THR A 160 -21.51 1.62 -5.02
C THR A 160 -22.07 1.29 -6.41
N ASN A 161 -23.13 0.48 -6.49
CA ASN A 161 -23.77 0.12 -7.74
C ASN A 161 -24.37 1.34 -8.46
N PHE A 162 -25.14 2.16 -7.73
CA PHE A 162 -25.78 3.33 -8.30
C PHE A 162 -24.74 4.40 -8.69
N ALA A 163 -23.73 4.63 -7.86
CA ALA A 163 -22.65 5.55 -8.15
C ALA A 163 -21.87 5.13 -9.41
N ALA A 164 -21.54 3.85 -9.54
CA ALA A 164 -20.86 3.30 -10.71
C ALA A 164 -21.72 3.45 -12.00
N ARG A 165 -23.02 3.13 -11.90
CA ARG A 165 -23.96 3.26 -13.04
C ARG A 165 -24.18 4.72 -13.44
N LEU A 166 -24.17 5.68 -12.51
CA LEU A 166 -24.22 7.10 -12.83
C LEU A 166 -23.01 7.53 -13.68
N ARG A 167 -21.81 7.08 -13.31
CA ARG A 167 -20.60 7.36 -14.11
C ARG A 167 -20.63 6.68 -15.48
N LEU A 168 -21.29 5.52 -15.59
CA LEU A 168 -21.49 4.82 -16.88
C LEU A 168 -22.61 5.43 -17.73
N GLY A 169 -23.26 6.50 -17.26
CA GLY A 169 -24.33 7.17 -18.02
C GLY A 169 -25.70 6.48 -17.98
N LEU A 170 -25.91 5.53 -17.05
CA LEU A 170 -27.12 4.75 -16.92
C LEU A 170 -28.16 5.41 -15.95
N ALA A 171 -28.18 6.74 -15.91
CA ALA A 171 -28.98 7.53 -14.98
C ALA A 171 -30.49 7.18 -15.03
N SER A 172 -31.03 6.96 -16.24
CA SER A 172 -32.47 6.64 -16.43
C SER A 172 -32.89 5.30 -15.81
N GLU A 173 -31.98 4.32 -15.75
CA GLU A 173 -32.24 3.03 -15.10
C GLU A 173 -32.28 3.20 -13.57
N ILE A 174 -31.36 3.98 -13.02
CA ILE A 174 -31.27 4.27 -11.59
C ILE A 174 -32.55 4.95 -11.09
N VAL A 175 -33.09 5.91 -11.85
CA VAL A 175 -34.32 6.60 -11.48
C VAL A 175 -35.47 5.63 -11.21
N ASN A 176 -35.53 4.50 -11.90
CA ASN A 176 -36.57 3.50 -11.73
C ASN A 176 -36.33 2.58 -10.52
N GLU A 177 -35.09 2.40 -10.10
CA GLU A 177 -34.73 1.45 -9.02
C GLU A 177 -34.58 2.14 -7.65
N THR A 178 -34.18 3.41 -7.63
CA THR A 178 -33.94 4.15 -6.39
C THR A 178 -35.15 4.28 -5.49
N PRO A 179 -36.42 4.36 -5.95
CA PRO A 179 -37.56 4.44 -5.05
C PRO A 179 -37.66 3.26 -4.09
N ALA A 180 -37.32 2.05 -4.53
CA ALA A 180 -37.31 0.86 -3.68
C ALA A 180 -36.22 0.94 -2.60
N ALA A 181 -35.03 1.42 -2.94
CA ALA A 181 -33.94 1.63 -1.99
C ALA A 181 -34.28 2.75 -0.99
N LEU A 182 -34.84 3.87 -1.44
CA LEU A 182 -35.25 4.99 -0.59
C LEU A 182 -36.41 4.61 0.36
N SER A 183 -37.31 3.71 -0.05
CA SER A 183 -38.34 3.18 0.84
C SER A 183 -37.76 2.34 1.99
N ARG A 184 -36.63 1.65 1.75
CA ARG A 184 -35.95 0.85 2.78
C ARG A 184 -35.08 1.71 3.68
N TYR A 185 -34.45 2.75 3.12
CA TYR A 185 -33.50 3.65 3.79
C TYR A 185 -33.90 5.13 3.63
N PRO A 186 -35.06 5.54 4.22
CA PRO A 186 -35.69 6.81 3.90
C PRO A 186 -34.86 8.04 4.34
N TYR A 187 -34.04 7.92 5.37
CA TYR A 187 -33.22 9.01 5.92
C TYR A 187 -31.78 9.02 5.41
N HIS A 188 -31.43 8.11 4.49
CA HIS A 188 -30.05 7.98 4.03
C HIS A 188 -29.72 8.98 2.90
N GLU A 189 -29.14 10.11 3.28
CA GLU A 189 -28.91 11.26 2.40
C GLU A 189 -28.05 10.95 1.15
N ALA A 190 -27.07 10.02 1.24
CA ALA A 190 -26.25 9.64 0.08
C ALA A 190 -27.09 8.96 -1.01
N LEU A 191 -28.07 8.11 -0.66
CA LEU A 191 -29.00 7.53 -1.64
C LEU A 191 -29.91 8.61 -2.29
N TRP A 192 -30.36 9.59 -1.49
CA TRP A 192 -31.11 10.73 -2.04
C TRP A 192 -30.25 11.56 -2.99
N ALA A 193 -28.98 11.79 -2.68
CA ALA A 193 -28.04 12.49 -3.55
C ALA A 193 -27.85 11.75 -4.89
N LEU A 194 -27.71 10.43 -4.87
CA LEU A 194 -27.63 9.60 -6.08
C LEU A 194 -28.95 9.67 -6.91
N HIS A 195 -30.10 9.59 -6.25
CA HIS A 195 -31.38 9.70 -6.91
C HIS A 195 -31.61 11.09 -7.56
N ILE A 196 -31.32 12.15 -6.83
CA ILE A 196 -31.41 13.55 -7.33
C ILE A 196 -30.46 13.76 -8.51
N THR A 197 -29.23 13.24 -8.41
CA THR A 197 -28.25 13.31 -9.50
C THR A 197 -28.72 12.54 -10.73
N ALA A 198 -29.32 11.35 -10.54
CA ALA A 198 -29.87 10.53 -11.62
C ALA A 198 -31.03 11.24 -12.34
N LEU A 199 -31.93 11.86 -11.59
CA LEU A 199 -33.05 12.67 -12.15
C LEU A 199 -32.49 13.85 -12.98
N TYR A 200 -31.51 14.57 -12.47
CA TYR A 200 -30.90 15.70 -13.15
C TYR A 200 -30.17 15.26 -14.44
N GLN A 201 -29.36 14.21 -14.39
CA GLN A 201 -28.66 13.66 -15.57
C GLN A 201 -29.61 13.09 -16.62
N SER A 202 -30.83 12.67 -16.20
CA SER A 202 -31.88 12.24 -17.10
C SER A 202 -32.71 13.42 -17.68
N GLY A 203 -32.26 14.66 -17.48
CA GLY A 203 -32.95 15.87 -17.98
C GLY A 203 -34.18 16.29 -17.16
N ARG A 204 -34.43 15.65 -16.01
CA ARG A 204 -35.60 15.85 -15.15
C ARG A 204 -35.29 16.80 -13.99
N GLN A 205 -34.84 18.03 -14.31
CA GLN A 205 -34.38 19.02 -13.33
C GLN A 205 -35.46 19.38 -12.31
N ALA A 206 -36.71 19.53 -12.74
CA ALA A 206 -37.81 19.86 -11.83
C ALA A 206 -38.07 18.74 -10.82
N ASP A 207 -38.00 17.48 -11.27
CA ASP A 207 -38.18 16.32 -10.40
C ASP A 207 -37.00 16.14 -9.43
N ALA A 208 -35.77 16.48 -9.85
CA ALA A 208 -34.58 16.49 -8.99
C ALA A 208 -34.75 17.48 -7.82
N LEU A 209 -35.18 18.71 -8.11
CA LEU A 209 -35.48 19.71 -7.08
C LEU A 209 -36.65 19.30 -6.18
N ALA A 210 -37.69 18.69 -6.75
CA ALA A 210 -38.81 18.16 -5.96
C ALA A 210 -38.36 16.99 -5.05
N ALA A 211 -37.43 16.17 -5.49
CA ALA A 211 -36.84 15.10 -4.66
C ALA A 211 -36.02 15.68 -3.50
N TYR A 212 -35.25 16.75 -3.76
CA TYR A 212 -34.54 17.46 -2.68
C TYR A 212 -35.49 18.05 -1.64
N GLN A 213 -36.58 18.70 -2.08
CA GLN A 213 -37.55 19.24 -1.14
C GLN A 213 -38.25 18.15 -0.31
N ARG A 214 -38.49 16.97 -0.90
CA ARG A 214 -39.06 15.82 -0.17
C ARG A 214 -38.13 15.35 0.95
N ILE A 215 -36.83 15.15 0.70
CA ILE A 215 -35.92 14.72 1.75
C ILE A 215 -35.72 15.82 2.81
N ARG A 216 -35.72 17.09 2.43
CA ARG A 216 -35.59 18.20 3.38
C ARG A 216 -36.78 18.22 4.36
N ILE A 217 -38.01 18.05 3.84
CA ILE A 217 -39.22 17.98 4.67
C ILE A 217 -39.16 16.75 5.56
N LEU A 218 -38.79 15.58 5.02
CA LEU A 218 -38.70 14.33 5.74
C LEU A 218 -37.68 14.41 6.92
N LEU A 219 -36.52 15.01 6.71
CA LEU A 219 -35.50 15.21 7.74
C LEU A 219 -35.99 16.20 8.82
N ALA A 220 -36.65 17.30 8.41
CA ALA A 220 -37.17 18.30 9.33
C ALA A 220 -38.31 17.75 10.20
N ASP A 221 -39.31 17.06 9.61
CA ASP A 221 -40.49 16.61 10.30
C ASP A 221 -40.23 15.41 11.21
N GLU A 222 -39.37 14.46 10.79
CA GLU A 222 -39.18 13.20 11.52
C GLU A 222 -37.95 13.23 12.46
N LEU A 223 -36.91 13.98 12.10
CA LEU A 223 -35.64 13.99 12.84
C LEU A 223 -35.28 15.37 13.40
N GLY A 224 -35.96 16.45 13.00
CA GLY A 224 -35.65 17.80 13.38
C GLY A 224 -34.32 18.31 12.79
N LEU A 225 -33.85 17.75 11.68
CA LEU A 225 -32.57 18.03 11.06
C LEU A 225 -32.73 18.78 9.72
N GLU A 226 -31.76 19.63 9.43
CA GLU A 226 -31.58 20.20 8.07
C GLU A 226 -30.72 19.22 7.21
N PRO A 227 -30.87 19.20 5.89
CA PRO A 227 -30.04 18.39 5.00
C PRO A 227 -28.55 18.69 5.17
N SER A 228 -27.72 17.65 5.04
CA SER A 228 -26.26 17.77 5.18
C SER A 228 -25.66 18.75 4.16
N PRO A 229 -24.48 19.32 4.43
CA PRO A 229 -23.83 20.25 3.51
C PRO A 229 -23.62 19.71 2.09
N PRO A 230 -23.26 18.42 1.87
CA PRO A 230 -23.16 17.85 0.52
C PRO A 230 -24.46 17.88 -0.25
N LEU A 231 -25.58 17.56 0.42
CA LEU A 231 -26.90 17.53 -0.23
C LEU A 231 -27.40 18.95 -0.57
N ARG A 232 -27.17 19.93 0.32
CA ARG A 232 -27.45 21.37 0.04
C ARG A 232 -26.62 21.90 -1.12
N LYS A 233 -25.34 21.54 -1.17
CA LYS A 233 -24.43 21.91 -2.28
C LYS A 233 -24.89 21.30 -3.62
N LEU A 234 -25.47 20.10 -3.57
CA LEU A 234 -26.05 19.47 -4.77
C LEU A 234 -27.25 20.28 -5.31
N GLU A 235 -28.16 20.74 -4.44
CA GLU A 235 -29.27 21.64 -4.82
C GLU A 235 -28.76 22.93 -5.49
N GLU A 236 -27.76 23.61 -4.86
CA GLU A 236 -27.16 24.82 -5.43
C GLU A 236 -26.57 24.57 -6.82
N ARG A 237 -25.87 23.47 -7.00
CA ARG A 237 -25.26 23.09 -8.29
C ARG A 237 -26.34 22.83 -9.36
N ILE A 238 -27.45 22.20 -8.99
CA ILE A 238 -28.58 21.98 -9.90
C ILE A 238 -29.25 23.31 -10.29
N LEU A 239 -29.45 24.21 -9.32
CA LEU A 239 -30.02 25.56 -9.58
C LEU A 239 -29.12 26.40 -10.45
N ARG A 240 -27.80 26.29 -10.33
CA ARG A 240 -26.82 26.97 -11.18
C ARG A 240 -26.62 26.29 -12.55
N GLN A 241 -27.26 25.16 -12.78
CA GLN A 241 -27.10 24.33 -13.98
C GLN A 241 -25.64 23.96 -14.24
N ASP A 242 -24.93 23.52 -13.19
CA ASP A 242 -23.51 23.20 -13.24
C ASP A 242 -23.24 22.15 -14.34
N PRO A 243 -22.44 22.46 -15.39
CA PRO A 243 -22.16 21.54 -16.49
C PRO A 243 -21.47 20.25 -16.04
N ALA A 244 -20.78 20.28 -14.90
CA ALA A 244 -20.11 19.09 -14.35
C ALA A 244 -21.11 18.04 -13.82
N LEU A 245 -22.35 18.43 -13.48
CA LEU A 245 -23.42 17.48 -13.13
C LEU A 245 -24.07 16.84 -14.36
N ALA A 246 -24.05 17.52 -15.51
CA ALA A 246 -24.70 17.07 -16.75
C ALA A 246 -23.83 16.14 -17.61
N ARG A 247 -22.56 15.89 -17.24
CA ARG A 247 -21.64 15.07 -18.03
C ARG A 247 -22.01 13.59 -17.98
N VAL A 248 -22.80 13.16 -18.95
CA VAL A 248 -22.84 11.78 -19.42
C VAL A 248 -21.60 11.59 -20.28
N VAL A 249 -20.66 10.75 -19.90
CA VAL A 249 -19.58 10.32 -20.78
C VAL A 249 -20.19 9.37 -21.81
N SER A 250 -20.65 9.92 -22.92
CA SER A 250 -21.03 9.13 -24.09
C SER A 250 -19.77 8.54 -24.69
N VAL A 251 -19.60 7.23 -24.57
CA VAL A 251 -18.59 6.46 -25.27
C VAL A 251 -19.08 6.21 -26.70
N HIS A 252 -19.04 7.24 -27.55
CA HIS A 252 -18.98 7.15 -29.02
C HIS A 252 -18.52 8.51 -29.59
N ASP A 253 -17.41 8.42 -30.36
CA ASP A 253 -16.78 9.51 -31.13
C ASP A 253 -16.09 10.63 -30.34
N ALA A 254 -14.81 10.40 -30.04
CA ALA A 254 -13.75 11.40 -30.15
C ALA A 254 -12.40 10.71 -30.15
N GLY A 255 -11.59 11.05 -31.15
CA GLY A 255 -10.17 10.64 -31.20
C GLY A 255 -9.38 11.14 -29.98
N PRO A 256 -8.12 10.74 -29.83
CA PRO A 256 -7.42 10.76 -28.56
C PRO A 256 -7.06 12.19 -28.12
N VAL A 257 -7.87 12.76 -27.25
CA VAL A 257 -7.40 13.81 -26.34
C VAL A 257 -7.10 13.13 -25.04
N VAL A 258 -5.82 12.87 -24.82
CA VAL A 258 -5.29 12.41 -23.53
C VAL A 258 -5.51 13.52 -22.51
N VAL A 259 -6.60 13.42 -21.74
CA VAL A 259 -6.72 14.09 -20.45
C VAL A 259 -6.82 12.98 -19.42
N THR A 260 -5.67 12.53 -18.96
CA THR A 260 -5.53 11.68 -17.78
C THR A 260 -5.91 12.50 -16.55
N SER A 261 -7.18 12.51 -16.18
CA SER A 261 -7.54 12.85 -14.80
C SER A 261 -7.25 11.62 -13.93
N THR A 262 -6.02 11.54 -13.45
CA THR A 262 -5.65 10.62 -12.38
C THR A 262 -6.55 10.89 -11.18
N PRO A 263 -7.10 9.88 -10.49
CA PRO A 263 -7.84 10.13 -9.25
C PRO A 263 -6.90 10.84 -8.27
N LEU A 264 -7.38 11.96 -7.73
CA LEU A 264 -6.65 12.76 -6.75
C LEU A 264 -6.29 11.87 -5.56
N ARG A 265 -5.01 11.82 -5.23
CA ARG A 265 -4.46 10.96 -4.18
C ARG A 265 -3.94 11.81 -3.03
N GLY A 266 -3.94 11.25 -1.82
CA GLY A 266 -3.43 11.95 -0.66
C GLY A 266 -3.48 11.06 0.58
N ASN A 267 -2.77 11.47 1.62
CA ASN A 267 -2.70 10.79 2.91
C ASN A 267 -3.08 11.72 4.07
N LEU A 268 -3.87 12.78 3.81
CA LEU A 268 -4.26 13.69 4.87
C LEU A 268 -5.15 12.98 5.90
N PRO A 269 -4.82 13.08 7.20
CA PRO A 269 -5.62 12.49 8.25
C PRO A 269 -7.00 13.12 8.31
N ALA A 270 -8.05 12.36 8.67
CA ALA A 270 -9.36 12.90 8.95
C ALA A 270 -9.24 13.85 10.16
N LEU A 271 -9.43 15.16 9.96
CA LEU A 271 -9.54 16.13 11.06
C LEU A 271 -10.99 16.18 11.51
N ASP A 272 -11.25 15.69 12.69
CA ASP A 272 -12.55 15.83 13.37
C ASP A 272 -12.58 17.11 14.23
N VAL A 273 -11.71 18.09 13.93
CA VAL A 273 -11.51 19.25 14.77
C VAL A 273 -11.84 20.52 14.00
N ASP A 274 -12.90 21.20 14.40
CA ASP A 274 -13.18 22.56 13.96
C ASP A 274 -11.97 23.47 14.30
N LEU A 275 -11.41 24.09 13.27
CA LEU A 275 -10.31 25.04 13.43
C LEU A 275 -10.85 26.37 13.96
N ILE A 276 -10.68 26.60 15.26
CA ILE A 276 -11.24 27.78 15.94
C ILE A 276 -10.31 28.98 15.72
N GLY A 277 -10.88 30.11 15.29
CA GLY A 277 -10.18 31.38 15.19
C GLY A 277 -9.13 31.50 14.10
N ARG A 278 -9.06 30.55 13.12
CA ARG A 278 -8.01 30.51 12.10
C ARG A 278 -8.53 30.61 10.64
N GLN A 279 -9.77 31.06 10.48
CA GLN A 279 -10.40 31.15 9.15
C GLN A 279 -9.65 32.13 8.24
N ARG A 280 -9.19 33.24 8.78
CA ARG A 280 -8.43 34.24 8.04
C ARG A 280 -7.07 33.70 7.60
N GLU A 281 -6.30 33.13 8.52
CA GLU A 281 -4.97 32.57 8.24
C GLU A 281 -5.06 31.38 7.27
N THR A 282 -6.11 30.56 7.40
CA THR A 282 -6.36 29.47 6.43
C THR A 282 -6.57 30.04 5.02
N GLY A 283 -7.36 31.10 4.88
CA GLY A 283 -7.57 31.78 3.61
C GLY A 283 -6.29 32.40 3.05
N GLU A 284 -5.50 33.08 3.88
CA GLU A 284 -4.23 33.69 3.49
C GLU A 284 -3.21 32.64 3.02
N ILE A 285 -3.07 31.51 3.72
CA ILE A 285 -2.18 30.40 3.32
C ILE A 285 -2.68 29.78 2.02
N LEU A 286 -3.99 29.60 1.84
CA LEU A 286 -4.56 29.06 0.61
C LEU A 286 -4.18 29.93 -0.60
N GLU A 287 -4.31 31.25 -0.48
CA GLU A 287 -3.92 32.20 -1.52
C GLU A 287 -2.39 32.21 -1.76
N LEU A 288 -1.59 32.12 -0.70
CA LEU A 288 -0.15 31.99 -0.85
C LEU A 288 0.24 30.68 -1.58
N VAL A 289 -0.35 29.55 -1.22
CA VAL A 289 -0.09 28.27 -1.89
C VAL A 289 -0.56 28.27 -3.34
N LYS A 290 -1.62 29.02 -3.69
CA LYS A 290 -2.03 29.22 -5.10
C LYS A 290 -1.08 30.13 -5.86
N ALA A 291 -0.51 31.14 -5.22
CA ALA A 291 0.37 32.14 -5.86
C ALA A 291 1.84 31.70 -5.92
N ARG A 292 2.32 30.95 -4.95
CA ARG A 292 3.73 30.56 -4.77
C ARG A 292 3.90 29.05 -4.78
N ARG A 293 5.08 28.59 -5.19
CA ARG A 293 5.42 27.17 -5.17
C ARG A 293 5.91 26.68 -3.82
N LEU A 294 6.42 27.60 -2.98
CA LEU A 294 6.91 27.31 -1.63
C LEU A 294 6.31 28.28 -0.65
N VAL A 295 5.68 27.75 0.41
CA VAL A 295 5.12 28.50 1.52
C VAL A 295 5.64 27.86 2.80
N GLU A 296 6.18 28.69 3.70
CA GLU A 296 6.67 28.28 5.01
C GLU A 296 5.77 28.83 6.11
N ILE A 297 5.18 27.96 6.92
CA ILE A 297 4.44 28.36 8.13
C ILE A 297 5.41 28.31 9.31
N VAL A 298 5.78 29.46 9.82
CA VAL A 298 6.75 29.61 10.90
C VAL A 298 6.05 30.10 12.17
N GLY A 299 6.41 29.50 13.31
CA GLY A 299 5.86 29.94 14.60
C GLY A 299 6.26 29.02 15.75
N PRO A 300 5.95 29.39 16.98
CA PRO A 300 6.36 28.64 18.17
C PRO A 300 5.74 27.23 18.22
N GLY A 301 6.35 26.34 19.01
CA GLY A 301 5.79 25.01 19.29
C GLY A 301 4.40 25.12 19.92
N GLY A 302 3.46 24.26 19.48
CA GLY A 302 2.10 24.25 20.02
C GLY A 302 1.15 25.36 19.54
N VAL A 303 1.56 26.22 18.57
CA VAL A 303 0.74 27.30 18.01
C VAL A 303 -0.29 26.83 16.98
N GLY A 304 -0.19 25.57 16.53
CA GLY A 304 -1.13 24.97 15.59
C GLY A 304 -0.70 24.97 14.11
N LYS A 305 0.61 25.09 13.81
CA LYS A 305 1.16 25.09 12.43
C LYS A 305 0.69 23.89 11.59
N THR A 306 0.88 22.69 12.10
CA THR A 306 0.49 21.44 11.45
C THR A 306 -1.02 21.40 11.17
N THR A 307 -1.84 21.78 12.15
CA THR A 307 -3.31 21.80 12.01
C THR A 307 -3.74 22.79 10.93
N LEU A 308 -3.13 23.98 10.90
CA LEU A 308 -3.40 25.00 9.90
C LEU A 308 -2.96 24.58 8.49
N ALA A 309 -1.77 23.97 8.39
CA ALA A 309 -1.26 23.44 7.11
C ALA A 309 -2.20 22.37 6.53
N ILE A 310 -2.65 21.44 7.35
CA ILE A 310 -3.60 20.39 6.95
C ILE A 310 -4.96 21.00 6.55
N ALA A 311 -5.47 21.96 7.30
CA ALA A 311 -6.74 22.62 7.01
C ALA A 311 -6.72 23.37 5.67
N ALA A 312 -5.67 24.16 5.43
CA ALA A 312 -5.49 24.89 4.18
C ALA A 312 -5.32 23.91 2.99
N ALA A 313 -4.53 22.87 3.17
CA ALA A 313 -4.26 21.89 2.11
C ALA A 313 -5.50 21.04 1.75
N ARG A 314 -6.40 20.77 2.68
CA ARG A 314 -7.70 20.11 2.41
C ARG A 314 -8.57 20.84 1.42
N MET A 315 -8.49 22.17 1.41
CA MET A 315 -9.24 22.97 0.45
C MET A 315 -8.69 22.86 -0.98
N LEU A 316 -7.54 22.18 -1.16
CA LEU A 316 -6.89 21.95 -2.45
C LEU A 316 -7.04 20.51 -2.96
N VAL A 317 -7.62 19.60 -2.17
CA VAL A 317 -7.74 18.16 -2.51
C VAL A 317 -8.60 17.95 -3.76
N ASP A 318 -9.56 18.83 -4.06
CA ASP A 318 -10.41 18.73 -5.26
C ASP A 318 -9.64 19.03 -6.55
N ASP A 319 -8.50 19.74 -6.47
CA ASP A 319 -7.73 20.20 -7.62
C ASP A 319 -6.34 19.57 -7.75
N ARG A 320 -5.81 18.97 -6.68
CA ARG A 320 -4.41 18.49 -6.58
C ARG A 320 -4.29 17.28 -5.68
N ASP A 321 -3.29 16.43 -5.97
CA ASP A 321 -2.82 15.43 -5.02
C ASP A 321 -2.23 16.12 -3.79
N VAL A 322 -2.58 15.70 -2.57
CA VAL A 322 -2.09 16.35 -1.34
C VAL A 322 -1.46 15.31 -0.41
N TRP A 323 -0.20 15.52 -0.08
CA TRP A 323 0.61 14.59 0.69
C TRP A 323 1.19 15.25 1.94
N LEU A 324 0.98 14.61 3.10
CA LEU A 324 1.59 14.99 4.37
C LEU A 324 2.80 14.10 4.63
N VAL A 325 3.95 14.70 4.75
CA VAL A 325 5.23 14.06 5.12
C VAL A 325 5.63 14.55 6.49
N ARG A 326 5.60 13.68 7.48
CA ARG A 326 6.02 13.99 8.85
C ARG A 326 7.51 13.69 8.99
N LEU A 327 8.28 14.67 9.40
CA LEU A 327 9.74 14.56 9.55
C LEU A 327 10.20 14.32 11.00
N GLU A 328 9.28 14.01 11.89
CA GLU A 328 9.56 13.83 13.33
C GLU A 328 10.66 12.81 13.62
N SER A 329 10.80 11.79 12.76
CA SER A 329 11.77 10.71 12.91
C SER A 329 12.98 10.81 11.99
N ALA A 330 13.00 11.77 11.07
CA ALA A 330 14.11 11.99 10.17
C ALA A 330 15.30 12.61 10.91
N ALA A 331 16.52 12.18 10.59
CA ALA A 331 17.76 12.72 11.15
C ALA A 331 18.73 13.20 10.05
N THR A 332 18.50 12.82 8.81
CA THR A 332 19.36 13.13 7.64
C THR A 332 18.51 13.47 6.42
N LEU A 333 19.15 14.00 5.39
CA LEU A 333 18.54 14.23 4.08
C LEU A 333 17.93 12.93 3.48
N GLU A 334 18.63 11.81 3.64
CA GLU A 334 18.15 10.51 3.15
C GLU A 334 16.86 10.08 3.87
N ASP A 335 16.75 10.35 5.18
CA ASP A 335 15.52 10.08 5.92
C ASP A 335 14.35 10.96 5.45
N ILE A 336 14.59 12.20 5.03
CA ILE A 336 13.58 13.10 4.44
C ILE A 336 13.08 12.52 3.11
N ILE A 337 13.99 12.08 2.25
CA ILE A 337 13.67 11.44 0.97
C ILE A 337 12.81 10.20 1.20
N ASP A 338 13.17 9.39 2.18
CA ASP A 338 12.45 8.18 2.53
C ASP A 338 11.06 8.44 3.11
N ALA A 339 10.97 9.39 4.04
CA ALA A 339 9.68 9.80 4.58
C ALA A 339 8.76 10.30 3.46
N THR A 340 9.32 11.06 2.49
CA THR A 340 8.59 11.54 1.32
C THR A 340 8.15 10.38 0.43
N THR A 341 9.05 9.47 0.13
CA THR A 341 8.80 8.27 -0.70
C THR A 341 7.72 7.38 -0.07
N SER A 342 7.82 7.17 1.24
CA SER A 342 6.85 6.39 2.01
C SER A 342 5.47 7.05 2.03
N ALA A 343 5.41 8.37 2.28
CA ALA A 343 4.14 9.11 2.32
C ALA A 343 3.41 9.08 0.98
N LEU A 344 4.14 9.15 -0.13
CA LEU A 344 3.57 9.10 -1.48
C LEU A 344 3.30 7.65 -1.97
N GLY A 345 3.69 6.65 -1.21
CA GLY A 345 3.55 5.24 -1.58
C GLY A 345 4.39 4.86 -2.80
N VAL A 346 5.53 5.55 -3.00
CA VAL A 346 6.47 5.30 -4.10
C VAL A 346 7.54 4.33 -3.61
N ALA A 347 7.74 3.24 -4.30
CA ALA A 347 8.87 2.35 -4.09
C ALA A 347 9.95 2.67 -5.13
N GLY A 348 11.21 2.88 -4.72
CA GLY A 348 12.31 3.11 -5.66
C GLY A 348 13.16 4.38 -5.44
N GLY A 349 13.04 4.97 -4.25
CA GLY A 349 13.91 6.08 -3.85
C GLY A 349 13.65 7.39 -4.61
N GLU A 350 14.65 8.29 -4.54
CA GLU A 350 14.54 9.65 -5.07
C GLU A 350 14.19 9.74 -6.56
N PRO A 351 14.79 8.95 -7.49
CA PRO A 351 14.47 9.07 -8.92
C PRO A 351 12.99 8.78 -9.23
N ALA A 352 12.43 7.74 -8.62
CA ALA A 352 11.03 7.38 -8.79
C ALA A 352 10.08 8.41 -8.18
N LEU A 353 10.48 8.98 -7.04
CA LEU A 353 9.74 10.06 -6.39
C LEU A 353 9.69 11.31 -7.28
N MET A 354 10.81 11.70 -7.88
CA MET A 354 10.89 12.84 -8.79
C MET A 354 10.00 12.64 -10.02
N GLU A 355 10.01 11.43 -10.59
CA GLU A 355 9.16 11.12 -11.74
C GLU A 355 7.67 11.16 -11.37
N ARG A 356 7.29 10.58 -10.22
CA ARG A 356 5.91 10.62 -9.71
C ARG A 356 5.42 12.06 -9.53
N LEU A 357 6.28 12.94 -9.04
CA LEU A 357 5.94 14.34 -8.78
C LEU A 357 5.95 15.23 -10.04
N ARG A 358 6.51 14.76 -11.16
CA ARG A 358 6.44 15.44 -12.47
C ARG A 358 5.12 15.24 -13.21
N VAL A 359 4.42 14.14 -12.93
CA VAL A 359 3.25 13.71 -13.73
C VAL A 359 2.01 14.60 -13.52
N GLY A 360 1.85 15.26 -12.37
CA GLY A 360 0.65 16.06 -12.11
C GLY A 360 0.81 17.09 -11.00
N PRO A 361 -0.17 17.99 -10.84
CA PRO A 361 -0.14 19.00 -9.80
C PRO A 361 -0.31 18.36 -8.42
N ALA A 362 0.70 18.53 -7.57
CA ALA A 362 0.69 18.02 -6.20
C ALA A 362 1.03 19.11 -5.18
N VAL A 363 0.54 18.96 -3.96
CA VAL A 363 0.96 19.71 -2.78
C VAL A 363 1.61 18.74 -1.81
N VAL A 364 2.84 19.01 -1.42
CA VAL A 364 3.57 18.25 -0.42
C VAL A 364 3.74 19.09 0.83
N ILE A 365 3.24 18.59 1.95
CA ILE A 365 3.38 19.25 3.25
C ILE A 365 4.54 18.56 3.98
N PHE A 366 5.61 19.30 4.26
CA PHE A 366 6.66 18.83 5.17
C PHE A 366 6.40 19.40 6.57
N ASP A 367 6.13 18.50 7.50
CA ASP A 367 5.77 18.88 8.86
C ASP A 367 6.92 18.64 9.82
N ASN A 368 7.18 19.63 10.69
CA ASN A 368 8.20 19.57 11.74
C ASN A 368 9.65 19.62 11.21
N CYS A 369 9.98 20.63 10.39
CA CYS A 369 11.31 20.76 9.76
C CYS A 369 12.40 21.36 10.68
N GLU A 370 12.04 21.83 11.88
CA GLU A 370 12.92 22.63 12.75
C GLU A 370 14.22 21.96 13.21
N HIS A 371 14.33 20.65 13.17
CA HIS A 371 15.54 19.90 13.57
C HIS A 371 16.42 19.50 12.39
N LEU A 372 15.98 19.76 11.15
CA LEU A 372 16.64 19.39 9.89
C LEU A 372 16.66 20.55 8.89
N ILE A 373 16.89 21.79 9.37
CA ILE A 373 16.73 23.01 8.56
C ILE A 373 17.52 22.94 7.26
N ASP A 374 18.81 22.63 7.33
CA ASP A 374 19.71 22.60 6.16
C ASP A 374 19.33 21.48 5.18
N ASP A 375 19.03 20.27 5.69
CA ASP A 375 18.63 19.12 4.87
C ASP A 375 17.25 19.32 4.24
N ALA A 376 16.29 19.85 4.99
CA ALA A 376 14.96 20.16 4.49
C ALA A 376 14.99 21.27 3.43
N ALA A 377 15.85 22.29 3.62
CA ALA A 377 16.07 23.33 2.62
C ALA A 377 16.65 22.74 1.32
N ALA A 378 17.74 21.96 1.42
CA ALA A 378 18.37 21.32 0.27
C ALA A 378 17.39 20.39 -0.48
N TRP A 379 16.59 19.61 0.25
CA TRP A 379 15.56 18.76 -0.35
C TRP A 379 14.46 19.56 -1.06
N THR A 380 14.00 20.61 -0.43
CA THR A 380 12.96 21.50 -0.98
C THR A 380 13.44 22.16 -2.29
N GLU A 381 14.68 22.65 -2.33
CA GLU A 381 15.28 23.23 -3.53
C GLU A 381 15.35 22.20 -4.67
N ARG A 382 15.81 20.98 -4.39
CA ARG A 382 15.86 19.89 -5.37
C ARG A 382 14.47 19.54 -5.93
N LEU A 383 13.45 19.47 -5.08
CA LEU A 383 12.07 19.23 -5.52
C LEU A 383 11.53 20.36 -6.40
N LEU A 384 11.80 21.62 -6.04
CA LEU A 384 11.37 22.77 -6.82
C LEU A 384 12.06 22.86 -8.18
N GLU A 385 13.31 22.41 -8.27
CA GLU A 385 14.06 22.38 -9.51
C GLU A 385 13.60 21.25 -10.45
N HIS A 386 13.40 20.06 -9.93
CA HIS A 386 13.18 18.86 -10.73
C HIS A 386 11.71 18.46 -10.91
N ALA A 387 10.78 19.00 -10.09
CA ALA A 387 9.35 18.73 -10.16
C ALA A 387 8.52 20.02 -10.30
N PRO A 388 8.45 20.65 -11.51
CA PRO A 388 7.77 21.91 -11.72
C PRO A 388 6.30 21.99 -11.30
N PRO A 389 5.47 20.92 -11.38
CA PRO A 389 4.06 20.96 -10.98
C PRO A 389 3.84 21.00 -9.46
N VAL A 390 4.87 20.69 -8.66
CA VAL A 390 4.78 20.55 -7.21
C VAL A 390 4.74 21.91 -6.51
N ARG A 391 3.91 22.01 -5.50
CA ARG A 391 3.90 23.06 -4.48
C ARG A 391 4.24 22.46 -3.12
N ILE A 392 4.97 23.22 -2.34
CA ILE A 392 5.49 22.75 -1.05
C ILE A 392 4.98 23.69 0.04
N LEU A 393 4.48 23.09 1.10
CA LEU A 393 4.07 23.76 2.31
C LEU A 393 4.89 23.21 3.48
N LEU A 394 5.68 24.05 4.12
CA LEU A 394 6.56 23.66 5.23
C LEU A 394 6.01 24.16 6.56
N THR A 395 6.19 23.39 7.62
CA THR A 395 5.99 23.86 8.99
C THR A 395 7.30 23.78 9.78
N SER A 396 7.69 24.88 10.40
CA SER A 396 8.92 24.95 11.19
C SER A 396 8.79 25.98 12.31
N GLN A 397 9.71 25.96 13.30
CA GLN A 397 9.81 27.01 14.31
C GLN A 397 10.61 28.22 13.82
N THR A 398 11.51 28.02 12.87
CA THR A 398 12.32 29.05 12.21
C THR A 398 12.22 28.88 10.71
N ALA A 399 12.39 29.96 9.95
CA ALA A 399 12.40 29.88 8.50
C ALA A 399 13.60 29.05 8.01
N LEU A 400 13.41 28.36 6.87
CA LEU A 400 14.45 27.56 6.24
C LEU A 400 15.34 28.41 5.29
N ASP A 401 14.95 29.67 5.05
CA ASP A 401 15.64 30.62 4.16
C ASP A 401 15.86 30.11 2.69
N VAL A 402 14.91 29.32 2.20
CA VAL A 402 14.95 28.82 0.81
C VAL A 402 14.62 29.96 -0.14
N PRO A 403 15.40 30.20 -1.20
CA PRO A 403 15.15 31.28 -2.15
C PRO A 403 13.76 31.20 -2.81
N GLY A 404 13.01 32.30 -2.77
CA GLY A 404 11.68 32.40 -3.37
C GLY A 404 10.53 31.85 -2.50
N SER A 405 10.82 31.44 -1.25
CA SER A 405 9.79 31.08 -0.29
C SER A 405 8.92 32.28 0.10
N ALA A 406 7.65 32.00 0.42
CA ALA A 406 6.76 32.93 1.10
C ALA A 406 6.63 32.50 2.56
N VAL A 407 7.22 33.27 3.45
CA VAL A 407 7.18 32.96 4.89
C VAL A 407 5.91 33.55 5.51
N PHE A 408 5.10 32.68 6.10
CA PHE A 408 3.90 33.06 6.86
C PHE A 408 4.17 32.87 8.36
N HIS A 409 4.20 33.96 9.11
CA HIS A 409 4.37 33.90 10.56
C HIS A 409 3.03 33.65 11.23
N LEU A 410 2.92 32.52 11.93
CA LEU A 410 1.73 32.15 12.68
C LEU A 410 1.88 32.60 14.15
N ASP A 411 1.13 33.61 14.49
CA ASP A 411 1.05 34.10 15.85
C ASP A 411 0.11 33.26 16.72
N PRO A 412 0.24 33.28 18.06
CA PRO A 412 -0.75 32.71 18.97
C PRO A 412 -2.16 33.24 18.72
N LEU A 413 -3.17 32.55 19.25
CA LEU A 413 -4.56 33.00 19.17
C LEU A 413 -4.71 34.33 19.92
N ASP A 414 -5.56 35.19 19.40
CA ASP A 414 -5.96 36.36 20.19
C ASP A 414 -6.78 35.97 21.44
N LEU A 415 -7.07 36.92 22.32
CA LEU A 415 -7.72 36.61 23.57
C LEU A 415 -9.13 36.02 23.37
N GLU A 416 -9.91 36.54 22.44
CA GLU A 416 -11.29 36.07 22.22
C GLU A 416 -11.32 34.69 21.59
N GLN A 417 -10.43 34.42 20.62
CA GLN A 417 -10.24 33.10 20.01
C GLN A 417 -9.72 32.08 21.03
N SER A 418 -8.85 32.50 21.95
CA SER A 418 -8.33 31.67 23.04
C SER A 418 -9.44 31.26 24.01
N VAL A 419 -10.32 32.22 24.38
CA VAL A 419 -11.49 31.96 25.22
C VAL A 419 -12.47 31.02 24.51
N GLU A 420 -12.76 31.24 23.23
CA GLU A 420 -13.62 30.36 22.43
C GLU A 420 -13.08 28.92 22.39
N LEU A 421 -11.78 28.75 22.13
CA LEU A 421 -11.11 27.46 22.14
C LEU A 421 -11.23 26.77 23.49
N PHE A 422 -10.94 27.49 24.57
CA PHE A 422 -11.02 26.96 25.93
C PHE A 422 -12.43 26.48 26.27
N LEU A 423 -13.45 27.33 26.06
CA LEU A 423 -14.84 26.99 26.38
C LEU A 423 -15.30 25.78 25.58
N LYS A 424 -15.00 25.72 24.31
CA LYS A 424 -15.37 24.59 23.44
C LYS A 424 -14.69 23.27 23.84
N ARG A 425 -13.40 23.31 24.21
CA ARG A 425 -12.64 22.14 24.67
C ARG A 425 -12.98 21.69 26.08
N ALA A 426 -13.36 22.63 26.94
CA ALA A 426 -13.84 22.33 28.30
C ALA A 426 -15.24 21.68 28.31
N ASN A 427 -15.92 21.54 27.16
CA ASN A 427 -17.32 21.09 27.04
C ASN A 427 -18.27 21.88 27.95
N LEU A 428 -17.94 23.12 28.20
CA LEU A 428 -18.79 24.02 28.95
C LEU A 428 -19.90 24.54 28.03
N HIS A 429 -20.83 23.67 27.65
CA HIS A 429 -22.11 24.02 26.99
C HIS A 429 -23.09 24.68 27.99
N ARG A 430 -22.56 25.34 28.99
CA ARG A 430 -23.40 26.27 29.75
C ARG A 430 -23.48 27.54 28.93
N GLU A 431 -24.72 28.03 28.76
CA GLU A 431 -24.99 29.40 28.45
C GLU A 431 -24.06 30.23 29.34
N PRO A 432 -23.44 31.33 28.85
CA PRO A 432 -22.61 32.18 29.68
C PRO A 432 -23.45 32.53 30.91
N SER A 433 -23.13 31.86 32.03
CA SER A 433 -23.75 32.26 33.30
C SER A 433 -23.40 33.74 33.43
N GLU A 434 -24.37 34.55 33.76
CA GLU A 434 -24.31 36.01 33.92
C GLU A 434 -23.26 36.49 34.97
N ASP A 435 -22.31 35.60 35.34
CA ASP A 435 -21.25 35.89 36.27
C ASP A 435 -20.01 36.43 35.52
N GLU A 436 -19.94 37.74 35.38
CA GLU A 436 -18.80 38.49 34.82
C GLU A 436 -17.44 38.05 35.39
N ARG A 437 -17.41 37.57 36.64
CA ARG A 437 -16.21 37.03 37.30
C ARG A 437 -15.71 35.74 36.69
N GLY A 438 -16.60 34.85 36.27
CA GLY A 438 -16.26 33.58 35.63
C GLY A 438 -15.61 33.80 34.26
N GLN A 439 -16.15 34.73 33.48
CA GLN A 439 -15.58 35.09 32.17
C GLN A 439 -14.22 35.76 32.29
N GLU A 440 -14.01 36.64 33.26
CA GLU A 440 -12.72 37.31 33.47
C GLU A 440 -11.65 36.27 33.92
N THR A 441 -12.01 35.30 34.76
CA THR A 441 -11.10 34.21 35.15
C THR A 441 -10.64 33.37 33.95
N VAL A 442 -11.53 33.11 32.99
CA VAL A 442 -11.15 32.42 31.74
C VAL A 442 -10.23 33.26 30.87
N ARG A 443 -10.52 34.59 30.80
CA ARG A 443 -9.64 35.53 30.09
C ARG A 443 -8.25 35.60 30.71
N GLU A 444 -8.19 35.65 32.04
CA GLU A 444 -6.94 35.66 32.82
C GLU A 444 -6.13 34.39 32.58
N LEU A 445 -6.80 33.20 32.56
CA LEU A 445 -6.21 31.93 32.20
C LEU A 445 -5.63 31.93 30.77
N CYS A 446 -6.40 32.41 29.81
CA CYS A 446 -5.96 32.44 28.41
C CYS A 446 -4.77 33.39 28.19
N ARG A 447 -4.73 34.54 28.93
CA ARG A 447 -3.56 35.45 28.93
C ARG A 447 -2.32 34.75 29.51
N ALA A 448 -2.47 34.05 30.64
CA ALA A 448 -1.37 33.32 31.27
C ALA A 448 -0.82 32.17 30.40
N LEU A 449 -1.62 31.66 29.48
CA LEU A 449 -1.21 30.62 28.52
C LEU A 449 -0.70 31.19 27.18
N ASP A 450 -0.49 32.52 27.11
CA ASP A 450 0.05 33.24 25.94
C ASP A 450 -0.70 32.97 24.62
N GLY A 451 -1.99 32.57 24.67
CA GLY A 451 -2.78 32.24 23.51
C GLY A 451 -2.31 31.01 22.74
N LEU A 452 -1.51 30.12 23.32
CA LEU A 452 -1.01 28.89 22.69
C LEU A 452 -2.08 27.80 22.68
N PRO A 453 -2.61 27.38 21.52
CA PRO A 453 -3.68 26.41 21.44
C PRO A 453 -3.45 25.13 22.24
N LEU A 454 -2.25 24.52 22.13
CA LEU A 454 -1.91 23.30 22.89
C LEU A 454 -1.95 23.54 24.42
N ALA A 455 -1.46 24.65 24.88
CA ALA A 455 -1.50 24.99 26.31
C ALA A 455 -2.95 25.19 26.79
N ILE A 456 -3.77 25.86 25.99
CA ILE A 456 -5.20 26.08 26.25
C ILE A 456 -5.96 24.75 26.31
N GLU A 457 -5.72 23.83 25.35
CA GLU A 457 -6.36 22.50 25.30
C GLU A 457 -5.98 21.64 26.53
N LEU A 458 -4.70 21.64 26.91
CA LEU A 458 -4.23 20.96 28.12
C LEU A 458 -4.87 21.55 29.41
N ALA A 459 -5.03 22.85 29.48
CA ALA A 459 -5.72 23.51 30.62
C ALA A 459 -7.23 23.19 30.60
N ALA A 460 -7.88 23.23 29.43
CA ALA A 460 -9.30 22.94 29.29
C ALA A 460 -9.61 21.48 29.69
N ALA A 461 -8.76 20.50 29.36
CA ALA A 461 -8.92 19.12 29.79
C ALA A 461 -8.94 18.95 31.31
N ARG A 462 -8.36 19.91 32.08
CA ARG A 462 -8.34 19.91 33.56
C ARG A 462 -9.63 20.40 34.20
N THR A 463 -10.49 21.06 33.47
CA THR A 463 -11.78 21.54 34.03
C THR A 463 -12.71 20.40 34.45
N ARG A 464 -12.41 19.16 34.05
CA ARG A 464 -13.10 17.97 34.56
C ARG A 464 -12.85 17.68 36.04
N THR A 465 -11.74 18.17 36.59
CA THR A 465 -11.31 17.86 37.96
C THR A 465 -11.03 19.10 38.81
N LEU A 466 -10.78 20.26 38.19
CA LEU A 466 -10.44 21.52 38.89
C LEU A 466 -11.33 22.64 38.37
N SER A 467 -11.64 23.61 39.25
CA SER A 467 -12.26 24.86 38.80
C SER A 467 -11.27 25.74 38.03
N THR A 468 -11.78 26.60 37.14
CA THR A 468 -10.97 27.52 36.36
C THR A 468 -10.10 28.42 37.28
N SER A 469 -10.65 28.89 38.41
CA SER A 469 -9.92 29.68 39.39
C SER A 469 -8.78 28.92 40.10
N GLU A 470 -8.94 27.59 40.30
CA GLU A 470 -7.87 26.77 40.84
C GLU A 470 -6.76 26.55 39.82
N ILE A 471 -7.13 26.42 38.51
CA ILE A 471 -6.17 26.30 37.44
C ILE A 471 -5.30 27.56 37.35
N VAL A 472 -5.91 28.75 37.34
CA VAL A 472 -5.19 30.03 37.30
C VAL A 472 -4.22 30.13 38.48
N ARG A 473 -4.70 29.95 39.71
CA ARG A 473 -3.86 30.05 40.92
C ARG A 473 -2.65 29.12 40.89
N ARG A 474 -2.85 27.88 40.44
CA ARG A 474 -1.76 26.87 40.35
C ARG A 474 -0.78 27.15 39.21
N LEU A 475 -1.20 27.82 38.15
CA LEU A 475 -0.30 28.28 37.08
C LEU A 475 0.54 29.45 37.56
N ASP A 476 -0.06 30.45 38.28
CA ASP A 476 0.63 31.61 38.83
C ASP A 476 1.72 31.22 39.83
N ASP A 477 1.42 30.30 40.75
CA ASP A 477 2.40 29.77 41.71
C ASP A 477 3.61 29.13 41.03
N ARG A 478 3.41 28.44 39.90
CA ARG A 478 4.48 27.77 39.13
C ARG A 478 5.27 28.73 38.24
N PHE A 479 4.62 29.71 37.64
CA PHE A 479 5.31 30.75 36.88
C PHE A 479 6.21 31.57 37.79
N ALA A 480 5.83 31.79 39.04
CA ALA A 480 6.65 32.44 40.04
C ALA A 480 7.88 31.64 40.47
N VAL A 481 7.76 30.28 40.55
CA VAL A 481 8.85 29.35 40.93
C VAL A 481 9.84 29.11 39.80
N LEU A 482 9.39 29.12 38.52
CA LEU A 482 10.20 28.86 37.34
C LEU A 482 10.86 30.11 36.74
N HIS A 483 10.80 31.24 37.40
CA HIS A 483 11.44 32.48 36.98
C HIS A 483 12.97 32.38 37.19
N ASP A 484 13.68 31.76 36.21
CA ASP A 484 15.13 31.86 36.14
C ASP A 484 15.51 33.11 35.32
N PRO A 485 15.96 34.18 35.98
CA PRO A 485 16.29 35.46 35.31
C PRO A 485 17.51 35.34 34.37
N THR A 486 18.22 34.21 34.37
CA THR A 486 19.41 34.02 33.55
C THR A 486 19.13 33.25 32.24
N SER A 487 17.93 32.70 32.08
CA SER A 487 17.58 31.90 30.88
C SER A 487 17.22 32.78 29.68
N ARG A 488 18.00 32.67 28.60
CA ARG A 488 17.78 33.34 27.31
C ARG A 488 16.70 32.65 26.41
N LYS A 489 15.95 31.68 26.94
CA LYS A 489 14.90 30.98 26.16
C LYS A 489 13.65 31.85 26.03
N PRO A 490 12.98 31.90 24.88
CA PRO A 490 11.75 32.69 24.70
C PRO A 490 10.67 32.35 25.73
N GLU A 491 9.98 33.34 26.26
CA GLU A 491 8.91 33.22 27.29
C GLU A 491 7.83 32.21 26.88
N ARG A 492 7.44 32.19 25.60
CA ARG A 492 6.43 31.27 25.03
C ARG A 492 6.82 29.78 25.10
N ARG A 493 8.11 29.43 24.98
CA ARG A 493 8.59 28.05 25.21
C ARG A 493 8.52 27.64 26.67
N ARG A 494 8.64 28.61 27.59
CA ARG A 494 8.51 28.35 29.02
C ARG A 494 7.07 28.08 29.40
N ALA A 495 6.10 28.83 28.89
CA ALA A 495 4.68 28.60 29.14
C ALA A 495 4.21 27.19 28.70
N LEU A 496 4.54 26.78 27.48
CA LEU A 496 4.19 25.44 26.99
C LEU A 496 4.83 24.33 27.84
N ARG A 497 6.15 24.42 28.11
CA ARG A 497 6.86 23.44 28.93
C ARG A 497 6.29 23.36 30.35
N SER A 498 5.97 24.49 30.95
CA SER A 498 5.38 24.55 32.29
C SER A 498 3.99 23.92 32.32
N THR A 499 3.18 24.14 31.27
CA THR A 499 1.85 23.52 31.15
C THR A 499 1.95 22.01 30.98
N ILE A 500 2.89 21.52 30.15
CA ILE A 500 3.13 20.09 29.99
C ILE A 500 3.64 19.48 31.29
N GLN A 501 4.61 20.12 31.96
CA GLN A 501 5.15 19.71 33.25
C GLN A 501 4.03 19.58 34.28
N TRP A 502 3.19 20.62 34.41
CA TRP A 502 2.05 20.59 35.33
C TRP A 502 1.07 19.46 35.01
N SER A 503 0.78 19.23 33.72
CA SER A 503 -0.05 18.12 33.31
C SER A 503 0.56 16.76 33.67
N TYR A 504 1.88 16.62 33.52
CA TYR A 504 2.64 15.43 33.88
C TYR A 504 2.66 15.17 35.40
N ASP A 505 2.89 16.19 36.21
CA ASP A 505 2.96 16.03 37.67
C ASP A 505 1.61 15.67 38.33
N LEU A 506 0.50 15.88 37.63
CA LEU A 506 -0.84 15.44 38.03
C LEU A 506 -1.19 14.02 37.57
N LEU A 507 -0.27 13.33 36.87
CA LEU A 507 -0.44 11.95 36.49
C LEU A 507 -0.14 11.01 37.65
N PHE A 508 -0.84 9.89 37.70
CA PHE A 508 -0.41 8.77 38.51
C PHE A 508 0.91 8.18 38.01
N ALA A 509 1.67 7.52 38.88
CA ALA A 509 2.95 6.93 38.50
C ALA A 509 2.87 6.01 37.28
N ASP A 510 1.80 5.21 37.17
CA ASP A 510 1.59 4.33 36.02
C ASP A 510 1.26 5.10 34.74
N ASP A 511 0.54 6.24 34.82
CA ASP A 511 0.26 7.13 33.68
C ASP A 511 1.55 7.81 33.19
N GLN A 512 2.45 8.20 34.10
CA GLN A 512 3.77 8.75 33.76
C GLN A 512 4.62 7.73 33.04
N ARG A 513 4.66 6.49 33.52
CA ARG A 513 5.34 5.36 32.86
C ARG A 513 4.72 5.04 31.52
N GLY A 514 3.39 5.00 31.41
CA GLY A 514 2.66 4.80 30.15
C GLY A 514 2.97 5.89 29.12
N LEU A 515 3.07 7.16 29.54
CA LEU A 515 3.48 8.26 28.67
C LEU A 515 4.91 8.08 28.15
N CYS A 516 5.85 7.66 29.02
CA CYS A 516 7.22 7.31 28.63
C CYS A 516 7.25 6.11 27.68
N ALA A 517 6.37 5.11 27.89
CA ALA A 517 6.26 3.94 27.02
C ALA A 517 5.81 4.32 25.61
N ILE A 518 4.89 5.30 25.46
CA ILE A 518 4.46 5.78 24.15
C ILE A 518 5.53 6.64 23.49
N ALA A 519 6.34 7.36 24.27
CA ALA A 519 7.33 8.30 23.77
C ALA A 519 8.47 7.66 22.95
N VAL A 520 8.73 6.35 23.10
CA VAL A 520 9.77 5.65 22.32
C VAL A 520 9.34 5.30 20.89
N PHE A 521 8.02 5.36 20.59
CA PHE A 521 7.51 5.05 19.24
C PHE A 521 7.55 6.27 18.33
N ASN A 522 7.93 6.03 17.07
CA ASN A 522 7.90 7.01 15.99
C ASN A 522 6.69 6.77 15.07
N GLY A 523 5.86 7.81 14.89
CA GLY A 523 4.63 7.68 14.10
C GLY A 523 3.49 6.95 14.83
N GLY A 524 3.58 6.82 16.15
CA GLY A 524 2.60 6.14 17.00
C GLY A 524 2.73 4.62 17.04
N ALA A 525 1.91 3.96 17.85
CA ALA A 525 1.94 2.53 18.08
C ALA A 525 0.54 1.92 18.19
N ALA A 526 0.42 0.63 17.91
CA ALA A 526 -0.76 -0.16 18.26
C ALA A 526 -0.79 -0.36 19.79
N LEU A 527 -1.98 -0.60 20.34
CA LEU A 527 -2.15 -0.79 21.79
C LEU A 527 -1.25 -1.92 22.34
N SER A 528 -1.19 -3.05 21.65
CA SER A 528 -0.38 -4.21 22.06
C SER A 528 1.12 -3.89 22.16
N ALA A 529 1.65 -3.05 21.31
CA ALA A 529 3.04 -2.59 21.38
C ALA A 529 3.25 -1.67 22.61
N VAL A 530 2.30 -0.74 22.84
CA VAL A 530 2.32 0.12 24.03
C VAL A 530 2.23 -0.70 25.31
N GLU A 531 1.35 -1.69 25.37
CA GLU A 531 1.18 -2.61 26.50
C GLU A 531 2.49 -3.36 26.81
N SER A 532 3.16 -3.87 25.78
CA SER A 532 4.43 -4.59 25.94
C SER A 532 5.53 -3.69 26.54
N VAL A 533 5.69 -2.48 26.00
CA VAL A 533 6.69 -1.53 26.51
C VAL A 533 6.31 -1.03 27.91
N ALA A 534 5.05 -0.72 28.17
CA ALA A 534 4.57 -0.27 29.48
C ALA A 534 4.76 -1.36 30.56
N ALA A 535 4.56 -2.64 30.21
CA ALA A 535 4.80 -3.77 31.11
C ALA A 535 6.25 -3.82 31.57
N SER A 536 7.24 -3.56 30.70
CA SER A 536 8.66 -3.51 31.06
C SER A 536 8.99 -2.37 32.01
N LEU A 537 8.17 -1.32 32.04
CA LEU A 537 8.26 -0.21 33.00
C LEU A 537 7.46 -0.44 34.28
N GLY A 538 6.90 -1.65 34.45
CA GLY A 538 6.14 -2.03 35.65
C GLY A 538 4.67 -1.64 35.66
N VAL A 539 4.09 -1.28 34.50
CA VAL A 539 2.64 -1.09 34.33
C VAL A 539 2.01 -2.43 33.98
N PRO A 540 1.10 -2.98 34.80
CA PRO A 540 0.48 -4.27 34.48
C PRO A 540 -0.29 -4.21 33.16
N SER A 541 -0.15 -5.24 32.30
CA SER A 541 -0.84 -5.31 31.01
C SER A 541 -2.37 -5.18 31.13
N SER A 542 -2.95 -5.69 32.23
CA SER A 542 -4.39 -5.57 32.52
C SER A 542 -4.86 -4.13 32.76
N THR A 543 -3.96 -3.20 33.09
CA THR A 543 -4.27 -1.78 33.38
C THR A 543 -3.76 -0.83 32.29
N ALA A 544 -2.95 -1.31 31.35
CA ALA A 544 -2.32 -0.49 30.32
C ALA A 544 -3.36 0.22 29.44
N ILE A 545 -4.46 -0.45 29.10
CA ILE A 545 -5.57 0.16 28.35
C ILE A 545 -6.21 1.35 29.10
N ASP A 546 -6.36 1.22 30.44
CA ASP A 546 -6.92 2.28 31.28
C ASP A 546 -5.94 3.46 31.38
N VAL A 547 -4.64 3.17 31.47
CA VAL A 547 -3.56 4.16 31.43
C VAL A 547 -3.63 4.96 30.12
N VAL A 548 -3.67 4.28 28.97
CA VAL A 548 -3.79 4.93 27.67
C VAL A 548 -5.09 5.73 27.57
N GLY A 549 -6.22 5.19 28.03
CA GLY A 549 -7.51 5.87 28.07
C GLY A 549 -7.48 7.17 28.90
N ARG A 550 -6.83 7.13 30.07
CA ARG A 550 -6.64 8.34 30.90
C ARG A 550 -5.73 9.38 30.23
N LEU A 551 -4.67 8.94 29.56
CA LEU A 551 -3.76 9.83 28.82
C LEU A 551 -4.47 10.50 27.63
N VAL A 552 -5.30 9.75 26.91
CA VAL A 552 -6.17 10.29 25.84
C VAL A 552 -7.16 11.31 26.40
N SER A 553 -7.86 10.96 27.48
CA SER A 553 -8.85 11.86 28.12
C SER A 553 -8.24 13.18 28.63
N ARG A 554 -6.91 13.20 28.85
CA ARG A 554 -6.15 14.37 29.30
C ARG A 554 -5.46 15.11 28.15
N SER A 555 -5.76 14.76 26.92
CA SER A 555 -5.18 15.36 25.68
C SER A 555 -3.65 15.23 25.59
N LEU A 556 -3.06 14.25 26.28
CA LEU A 556 -1.62 13.96 26.21
C LEU A 556 -1.30 12.96 25.11
N VAL A 557 -2.25 12.10 24.74
CA VAL A 557 -2.15 11.11 23.65
C VAL A 557 -3.20 11.41 22.60
N VAL A 558 -2.79 11.39 21.35
CA VAL A 558 -3.68 11.51 20.18
C VAL A 558 -3.97 10.12 19.67
N VAL A 559 -5.23 9.86 19.31
CA VAL A 559 -5.66 8.61 18.67
C VAL A 559 -5.84 8.89 17.19
N ASP A 560 -4.98 8.32 16.36
CA ASP A 560 -5.17 8.31 14.91
C ASP A 560 -6.01 7.08 14.54
N VAL A 561 -7.11 7.29 13.84
CA VAL A 561 -7.94 6.23 13.28
C VAL A 561 -7.58 6.14 11.80
N ASP A 562 -7.06 5.00 11.38
CA ASP A 562 -6.81 4.77 9.96
C ASP A 562 -8.16 4.62 9.24
N SER A 563 -8.41 5.41 8.21
CA SER A 563 -9.67 5.41 7.47
C SER A 563 -9.97 4.08 6.75
N ASN A 564 -8.97 3.21 6.66
CA ASN A 564 -9.05 1.93 5.95
C ASN A 564 -8.97 0.70 6.86
N ASP A 565 -8.72 0.87 8.17
CA ASP A 565 -8.52 -0.24 9.09
C ASP A 565 -9.08 0.14 10.48
N ASP A 566 -9.78 -0.77 11.14
CA ASP A 566 -10.37 -0.57 12.49
C ASP A 566 -9.28 -0.45 13.58
N HIS A 567 -8.01 -0.34 13.20
CA HIS A 567 -6.86 -0.26 14.08
C HIS A 567 -6.57 1.18 14.51
N ARG A 568 -6.68 1.43 15.81
CA ARG A 568 -6.33 2.70 16.45
C ARG A 568 -4.82 2.74 16.72
N ARG A 569 -4.22 3.89 16.42
CA ARG A 569 -2.82 4.17 16.77
C ARG A 569 -2.74 5.27 17.81
N TYR A 570 -1.88 5.08 18.78
CA TYR A 570 -1.66 6.01 19.88
C TYR A 570 -0.32 6.73 19.67
N ARG A 571 -0.34 8.04 19.58
CA ARG A 571 0.87 8.85 19.43
C ARG A 571 0.88 10.07 20.32
N LEU A 572 2.05 10.61 20.53
CA LEU A 572 2.26 11.88 21.23
C LEU A 572 2.47 13.02 20.21
N LEU A 573 2.06 14.21 20.59
CA LEU A 573 2.54 15.41 19.91
C LEU A 573 4.03 15.60 20.24
N GLU A 574 4.80 16.12 19.30
CA GLU A 574 6.27 16.16 19.41
C GLU A 574 6.76 16.85 20.69
N SER A 575 6.13 17.99 21.08
CA SER A 575 6.47 18.68 22.31
C SER A 575 6.25 17.82 23.57
N ILE A 576 5.20 16.99 23.57
CA ILE A 576 4.89 16.08 24.69
C ILE A 576 5.83 14.88 24.64
N LYS A 577 6.13 14.36 23.47
CA LYS A 577 7.07 13.26 23.26
C LYS A 577 8.47 13.61 23.76
N ALA A 578 9.01 14.74 23.30
CA ALA A 578 10.32 15.23 23.74
C ALA A 578 10.37 15.42 25.27
N PHE A 579 9.31 15.99 25.85
CA PHE A 579 9.20 16.16 27.31
C PHE A 579 9.15 14.80 28.04
N ALA A 580 8.29 13.88 27.61
CA ALA A 580 8.15 12.55 28.23
C ALA A 580 9.45 11.76 28.15
N PHE A 581 10.15 11.84 27.03
CA PHE A 581 11.45 11.19 26.85
C PHE A 581 12.53 11.78 27.77
N GLU A 582 12.54 13.11 27.94
CA GLU A 582 13.45 13.79 28.88
C GLU A 582 13.17 13.39 30.33
N GLN A 583 11.91 13.30 30.75
CA GLN A 583 11.53 12.82 32.07
C GLN A 583 11.94 11.34 32.25
N GLY A 584 11.65 10.47 31.25
CA GLY A 584 12.06 9.07 31.29
C GLY A 584 13.59 8.89 31.40
N ARG A 585 14.37 9.81 30.81
CA ARG A 585 15.84 9.81 31.00
C ARG A 585 16.24 10.24 32.40
N ALA A 586 15.58 11.26 32.97
CA ALA A 586 15.83 11.70 34.35
C ALA A 586 15.51 10.61 35.38
N ASP A 587 14.45 9.85 35.14
CA ASP A 587 14.00 8.74 35.99
C ASP A 587 14.74 7.43 35.71
N GLY A 588 15.63 7.37 34.71
CA GLY A 588 16.40 6.19 34.33
C GLY A 588 15.61 5.09 33.61
N ILE A 589 14.36 5.34 33.21
CA ILE A 589 13.47 4.36 32.58
C ILE A 589 13.49 4.41 31.05
N ALA A 590 14.02 5.48 30.43
CA ALA A 590 14.05 5.63 28.99
C ALA A 590 14.80 4.50 28.28
N GLN A 591 15.93 4.04 28.83
CA GLN A 591 16.70 2.92 28.25
C GLN A 591 15.94 1.60 28.35
N ILE A 592 15.19 1.39 29.42
CA ILE A 592 14.35 0.19 29.60
C ILE A 592 13.24 0.19 28.53
N ALA A 593 12.58 1.35 28.34
CA ALA A 593 11.54 1.51 27.33
C ALA A 593 12.07 1.29 25.91
N GLN A 594 13.23 1.88 25.57
CA GLN A 594 13.88 1.70 24.27
C GLN A 594 14.28 0.23 24.01
N ARG A 595 14.79 -0.45 25.03
CA ARG A 595 15.11 -1.87 24.94
C ARG A 595 13.87 -2.71 24.71
N ALA A 596 12.82 -2.50 25.47
CA ALA A 596 11.55 -3.22 25.30
C ALA A 596 10.89 -2.95 23.94
N HIS A 597 11.00 -1.71 23.44
CA HIS A 597 10.60 -1.37 22.08
C HIS A 597 11.38 -2.20 21.04
N ALA A 598 12.69 -2.29 21.17
CA ALA A 598 13.53 -3.07 20.27
C ALA A 598 13.23 -4.58 20.36
N GLU A 599 13.02 -5.11 21.58
CA GLU A 599 12.62 -6.51 21.80
C GLU A 599 11.27 -6.82 21.13
N TRP A 600 10.29 -5.93 21.23
CA TRP A 600 9.00 -6.07 20.55
C TRP A 600 9.17 -6.23 19.02
N TYR A 601 10.01 -5.38 18.39
CA TYR A 601 10.25 -5.49 16.96
C TYR A 601 11.15 -6.65 16.58
N ALA A 602 12.00 -7.12 17.48
CA ALA A 602 12.78 -8.35 17.28
C ALA A 602 11.86 -9.59 17.28
N ASP A 603 10.89 -9.65 18.19
CA ASP A 603 9.90 -10.74 18.21
C ASP A 603 8.96 -10.69 17.00
N ALA A 604 8.56 -9.48 16.57
CA ALA A 604 7.81 -9.31 15.34
C ALA A 604 8.61 -9.71 14.08
N ALA A 605 9.93 -9.48 14.08
CA ALA A 605 10.83 -9.89 13.02
C ALA A 605 10.94 -11.42 12.93
N ASP A 606 11.06 -12.13 14.07
CA ASP A 606 11.03 -13.59 14.09
C ASP A 606 9.72 -14.16 13.55
N ALA A 607 8.60 -13.60 13.99
CA ALA A 607 7.28 -13.96 13.45
C ALA A 607 7.19 -13.70 11.94
N SER A 608 7.80 -12.61 11.45
CA SER A 608 7.84 -12.27 10.03
C SER A 608 8.66 -13.26 9.21
N THR A 609 9.72 -13.85 9.76
CA THR A 609 10.61 -14.79 9.04
C THR A 609 9.85 -15.95 8.40
N SER A 610 8.91 -16.55 9.13
CA SER A 610 8.07 -17.63 8.63
C SER A 610 6.73 -17.13 8.06
N GLY A 611 6.12 -16.13 8.72
CA GLY A 611 4.79 -15.64 8.39
C GLY A 611 4.70 -14.95 7.02
N VAL A 612 5.77 -14.28 6.59
CA VAL A 612 5.85 -13.65 5.26
C VAL A 612 5.96 -14.68 4.11
N ARG A 613 6.26 -15.93 4.42
CA ARG A 613 6.36 -17.06 3.48
C ARG A 613 5.19 -18.05 3.61
N GLY A 614 4.01 -17.59 4.01
CA GLY A 614 2.84 -18.43 4.20
C GLY A 614 1.52 -17.68 4.04
N ALA A 615 0.41 -18.31 4.43
CA ALA A 615 -0.95 -17.76 4.34
C ALA A 615 -1.12 -16.37 4.99
N GLY A 616 -0.38 -16.11 6.06
CA GLY A 616 -0.38 -14.82 6.79
C GLY A 616 0.41 -13.69 6.13
N GLN A 617 0.92 -13.88 4.91
CA GLN A 617 1.83 -12.96 4.23
C GLN A 617 1.36 -11.50 4.25
N ASP A 618 0.09 -11.25 3.91
CA ASP A 618 -0.46 -9.88 3.83
C ASP A 618 -0.36 -9.14 5.17
N THR A 619 -0.64 -9.84 6.27
CA THR A 619 -0.53 -9.28 7.63
C THR A 619 0.89 -8.82 7.94
N HIS A 620 1.89 -9.67 7.64
CA HIS A 620 3.30 -9.36 7.88
C HIS A 620 3.82 -8.24 6.96
N LEU A 621 3.40 -8.21 5.70
CA LEU A 621 3.75 -7.15 4.76
C LEU A 621 3.13 -5.80 5.17
N MET A 622 1.85 -5.78 5.56
CA MET A 622 1.20 -4.57 6.08
C MET A 622 1.86 -4.08 7.36
N PHE A 623 2.23 -5.00 8.27
CA PHE A 623 2.95 -4.68 9.49
C PHE A 623 4.31 -4.03 9.17
N ALA A 624 5.13 -4.67 8.33
CA ALA A 624 6.45 -4.15 7.96
C ALA A 624 6.38 -2.76 7.31
N ARG A 625 5.34 -2.51 6.49
CA ARG A 625 5.10 -1.20 5.86
C ARG A 625 4.66 -0.15 6.88
N ARG A 626 3.68 -0.47 7.73
CA ARG A 626 3.11 0.45 8.70
C ARG A 626 4.07 0.80 9.82
N GLU A 627 4.85 -0.18 10.28
CA GLU A 627 5.79 -0.03 11.39
C GLU A 627 7.21 0.37 10.95
N ARG A 628 7.40 0.76 9.70
CA ARG A 628 8.72 1.09 9.12
C ARG A 628 9.53 2.04 10.02
N SER A 629 8.94 3.18 10.40
CA SER A 629 9.63 4.18 11.25
C SER A 629 10.01 3.62 12.63
N ASN A 630 9.17 2.75 13.20
CA ASN A 630 9.46 2.10 14.47
C ASN A 630 10.55 1.03 14.31
N ILE A 631 10.54 0.25 13.21
CA ILE A 631 11.60 -0.72 12.89
C ILE A 631 12.94 0.01 12.71
N ASP A 632 12.97 1.13 11.97
CA ASP A 632 14.18 1.94 11.79
C ASP A 632 14.68 2.53 13.11
N THR A 633 13.78 2.96 14.00
CA THR A 633 14.12 3.41 15.36
C THR A 633 14.72 2.27 16.20
N ALA A 634 14.13 1.08 16.15
CA ALA A 634 14.66 -0.10 16.85
C ALA A 634 16.04 -0.48 16.32
N LEU A 635 16.22 -0.53 15.00
CA LEU A 635 17.52 -0.79 14.37
C LEU A 635 18.57 0.23 14.79
N SER A 636 18.24 1.53 14.78
CA SER A 636 19.16 2.60 15.16
C SER A 636 19.63 2.48 16.60
N TRP A 637 18.72 2.19 17.52
CA TRP A 637 19.05 1.98 18.92
C TRP A 637 19.89 0.70 19.11
N CYS A 638 19.48 -0.41 18.48
CA CYS A 638 20.16 -1.71 18.61
C CYS A 638 21.58 -1.69 18.08
N ARG A 639 21.88 -0.96 16.98
CA ARG A 639 23.23 -0.86 16.43
C ARG A 639 24.28 -0.41 17.45
N VAL A 640 23.88 0.42 18.40
CA VAL A 640 24.79 0.94 19.43
C VAL A 640 24.73 0.10 20.71
N ASN A 641 23.53 -0.39 21.09
CA ASN A 641 23.31 -0.97 22.40
C ASN A 641 23.24 -2.51 22.39
N ASP A 642 22.76 -3.11 21.29
CA ASP A 642 22.67 -4.56 21.09
C ASP A 642 22.77 -4.91 19.60
N PRO A 643 23.97 -4.92 19.00
CA PRO A 643 24.17 -5.19 17.58
C PRO A 643 23.64 -6.56 17.11
N THR A 644 23.56 -7.54 17.98
CA THR A 644 23.05 -8.89 17.65
C THR A 644 21.53 -8.83 17.45
N MET A 645 20.83 -8.06 18.25
CA MET A 645 19.40 -7.80 18.10
C MET A 645 19.13 -6.97 16.82
N ALA A 646 19.99 -6.00 16.49
CA ALA A 646 19.88 -5.27 15.23
C ALA A 646 19.91 -6.22 14.02
N LEU A 647 20.86 -7.16 14.01
CA LEU A 647 20.97 -8.15 12.95
C LEU A 647 19.75 -9.10 12.90
N ARG A 648 19.25 -9.54 14.07
CA ARG A 648 18.01 -10.34 14.19
C ARG A 648 16.82 -9.63 13.57
N ILE A 649 16.61 -8.34 13.89
CA ILE A 649 15.52 -7.53 13.33
C ILE A 649 15.67 -7.39 11.79
N ALA A 650 16.88 -7.07 11.32
CA ALA A 650 17.14 -6.84 9.91
C ALA A 650 16.96 -8.10 9.06
N ILE A 651 17.43 -9.25 9.52
CA ILE A 651 17.22 -10.54 8.83
C ILE A 651 15.74 -10.90 8.83
N GLY A 652 15.04 -10.76 9.97
CA GLY A 652 13.64 -11.16 10.11
C GLY A 652 12.69 -10.39 9.19
N PHE A 653 12.92 -9.10 8.97
CA PHE A 653 12.15 -8.31 8.00
C PHE A 653 12.71 -8.35 6.56
N GLY A 654 13.89 -8.92 6.34
CA GLY A 654 14.56 -8.92 5.04
C GLY A 654 13.70 -9.46 3.91
N TRP A 655 12.97 -10.55 4.14
CA TRP A 655 12.07 -11.11 3.13
C TRP A 655 10.83 -10.24 2.88
N ALA A 656 10.30 -9.58 3.90
CA ALA A 656 9.22 -8.62 3.73
C ALA A 656 9.66 -7.43 2.84
N TRP A 657 10.88 -6.92 3.00
CA TRP A 657 11.42 -5.86 2.15
C TRP A 657 11.61 -6.32 0.71
N ILE A 658 12.04 -7.57 0.48
CA ILE A 658 12.13 -8.16 -0.88
C ILE A 658 10.75 -8.15 -1.56
N VAL A 659 9.74 -8.69 -0.92
CA VAL A 659 8.39 -8.78 -1.50
C VAL A 659 7.75 -7.41 -1.72
N LEU A 660 8.00 -6.46 -0.80
CA LEU A 660 7.55 -5.06 -0.91
C LEU A 660 8.33 -4.25 -1.95
N GLY A 661 9.50 -4.73 -2.40
CA GLY A 661 10.39 -3.97 -3.29
C GLY A 661 11.10 -2.81 -2.58
N ASP A 662 11.31 -2.91 -1.26
CA ASP A 662 12.06 -1.90 -0.49
C ASP A 662 13.57 -2.09 -0.69
N THR A 663 14.14 -1.29 -1.58
CA THR A 663 15.56 -1.39 -1.97
C THR A 663 16.52 -1.02 -0.84
N ARG A 664 16.10 -0.20 0.13
CA ARG A 664 16.90 0.13 1.33
C ARG A 664 17.00 -1.02 2.33
N GLY A 665 16.27 -2.10 2.12
CA GLY A 665 16.43 -3.34 2.90
C GLY A 665 17.88 -3.83 2.92
N ALA A 666 18.58 -3.76 1.79
CA ALA A 666 19.99 -4.17 1.70
C ALA A 666 20.89 -3.34 2.62
N GLU A 667 20.77 -2.01 2.60
CA GLU A 667 21.52 -1.09 3.46
C GLU A 667 21.26 -1.32 4.95
N ARG A 668 19.98 -1.55 5.33
CA ARG A 668 19.61 -1.86 6.72
C ARG A 668 20.27 -3.15 7.19
N ILE A 669 20.23 -4.21 6.36
CA ILE A 669 20.85 -5.50 6.70
C ILE A 669 22.38 -5.37 6.75
N GLU A 670 22.97 -4.69 5.79
CA GLU A 670 24.43 -4.50 5.74
C GLU A 670 24.92 -3.71 6.97
N THR A 671 24.25 -2.60 7.29
CA THR A 671 24.61 -1.78 8.46
C THR A 671 24.46 -2.56 9.77
N ALA A 672 23.42 -3.39 9.91
CA ALA A 672 23.25 -4.25 11.06
C ALA A 672 24.33 -5.34 11.13
N LEU A 673 24.68 -5.95 9.98
CA LEU A 673 25.74 -6.96 9.89
C LEU A 673 27.11 -6.39 10.25
N VAL A 674 27.43 -5.21 9.75
CA VAL A 674 28.70 -4.50 10.08
C VAL A 674 28.76 -4.17 11.57
N SER A 675 27.63 -3.69 12.15
CA SER A 675 27.55 -3.38 13.59
C SER A 675 27.73 -4.63 14.46
N ALA A 676 27.14 -5.75 14.07
CA ALA A 676 27.27 -7.03 14.78
C ALA A 676 28.70 -7.63 14.68
N GLY A 677 29.35 -7.41 13.52
CA GLY A 677 30.77 -7.82 13.33
C GLY A 677 31.03 -9.27 13.70
N VAL A 678 31.94 -9.47 14.65
CA VAL A 678 32.33 -10.82 15.17
C VAL A 678 31.28 -11.46 16.06
N LEU A 679 30.26 -10.73 16.52
CA LEU A 679 29.17 -11.25 17.32
C LEU A 679 28.11 -11.98 16.47
N ALA A 680 28.07 -11.70 15.16
CA ALA A 680 27.21 -12.41 14.23
C ALA A 680 27.67 -13.88 14.10
N THR A 681 26.74 -14.81 14.26
CA THR A 681 27.02 -16.22 13.96
C THR A 681 27.28 -16.40 12.47
N PRO A 682 28.08 -17.41 12.04
CA PRO A 682 28.30 -17.68 10.63
C PRO A 682 26.99 -17.87 9.84
N GLY A 683 25.97 -18.53 10.43
CA GLY A 683 24.65 -18.71 9.80
C GLY A 683 23.92 -17.40 9.60
N GLN A 684 23.85 -16.52 10.61
CA GLN A 684 23.27 -15.19 10.49
C GLN A 684 23.98 -14.34 9.45
N ARG A 685 25.32 -14.44 9.38
CA ARG A 685 26.11 -13.74 8.35
C ARG A 685 25.73 -14.23 6.96
N ALA A 686 25.59 -15.55 6.77
CA ALA A 686 25.19 -16.10 5.47
C ALA A 686 23.75 -15.69 5.08
N ASP A 687 22.77 -15.78 6.00
CA ASP A 687 21.41 -15.35 5.74
C ASP A 687 21.34 -13.85 5.38
N ALA A 688 22.07 -13.00 6.07
CA ALA A 688 22.17 -11.57 5.77
C ALA A 688 22.75 -11.33 4.37
N LEU A 689 23.84 -12.01 4.01
CA LEU A 689 24.48 -11.90 2.70
C LEU A 689 23.55 -12.35 1.57
N LEU A 690 22.79 -13.42 1.76
CA LEU A 690 21.79 -13.89 0.80
C LEU A 690 20.69 -12.87 0.56
N LEU A 691 20.14 -12.28 1.62
CA LEU A 691 19.09 -11.25 1.52
C LEU A 691 19.62 -9.98 0.83
N ILE A 692 20.81 -9.52 1.19
CA ILE A 692 21.48 -8.38 0.52
C ILE A 692 21.67 -8.71 -0.96
N GLY A 693 22.26 -9.87 -1.28
CA GLY A 693 22.49 -10.29 -2.65
C GLY A 693 21.22 -10.35 -3.50
N TRP A 694 20.08 -10.79 -2.91
CA TRP A 694 18.80 -10.78 -3.61
C TRP A 694 18.35 -9.36 -3.95
N ILE A 695 18.39 -8.44 -2.97
CA ILE A 695 17.95 -7.05 -3.17
C ILE A 695 18.86 -6.35 -4.19
N GLU A 696 20.19 -6.52 -4.08
CA GLU A 696 21.18 -5.96 -5.02
C GLU A 696 20.93 -6.47 -6.44
N ALA A 697 20.69 -7.77 -6.63
CA ALA A 697 20.36 -8.35 -7.94
C ALA A 697 19.07 -7.79 -8.52
N SER A 698 18.06 -7.59 -7.68
CA SER A 698 16.78 -7.01 -8.08
C SER A 698 16.92 -5.58 -8.60
N THR A 699 17.90 -4.83 -8.13
CA THR A 699 18.18 -3.45 -8.56
C THR A 699 19.24 -3.35 -9.66
N GLY A 700 19.80 -4.49 -10.10
CA GLY A 700 20.76 -4.56 -11.19
C GLY A 700 22.24 -4.54 -10.78
N HIS A 701 22.55 -4.58 -9.48
CA HIS A 701 23.91 -4.68 -8.97
C HIS A 701 24.37 -6.16 -8.94
N LEU A 702 24.50 -6.78 -10.13
CA LEU A 702 24.69 -8.23 -10.28
C LEU A 702 26.05 -8.72 -9.74
N GLN A 703 27.13 -7.98 -9.95
CA GLN A 703 28.47 -8.39 -9.50
C GLN A 703 28.63 -8.33 -7.97
N PRO A 704 28.22 -7.24 -7.27
CA PRO A 704 28.14 -7.24 -5.81
C PRO A 704 27.28 -8.40 -5.28
N ALA A 705 26.08 -8.59 -5.82
CA ALA A 705 25.17 -9.66 -5.44
C ALA A 705 25.81 -11.05 -5.53
N ARG A 706 26.52 -11.33 -6.63
CA ARG A 706 27.26 -12.59 -6.83
C ARG A 706 28.32 -12.79 -5.76
N SER A 707 29.11 -11.76 -5.47
CA SER A 707 30.16 -11.81 -4.43
C SER A 707 29.57 -12.11 -3.04
N ARG A 708 28.38 -11.54 -2.70
CA ARG A 708 27.70 -11.84 -1.44
C ARG A 708 27.30 -13.31 -1.33
N VAL A 709 26.72 -13.87 -2.41
CA VAL A 709 26.29 -15.28 -2.43
C VAL A 709 27.49 -16.23 -2.45
N ASP A 710 28.60 -15.87 -3.11
CA ASP A 710 29.83 -16.65 -3.08
C ASP A 710 30.44 -16.72 -1.66
N GLU A 711 30.39 -15.60 -0.90
CA GLU A 711 30.79 -15.56 0.51
C GLU A 711 29.86 -16.44 1.37
N ALA A 712 28.55 -16.32 1.19
CA ALA A 712 27.57 -17.16 1.89
C ALA A 712 27.78 -18.66 1.58
N THR A 713 28.10 -19.00 0.34
CA THR A 713 28.41 -20.38 -0.08
C THR A 713 29.65 -20.93 0.63
N ALA A 714 30.70 -20.11 0.78
CA ALA A 714 31.90 -20.51 1.52
C ALA A 714 31.56 -20.78 3.01
N ILE A 715 30.69 -19.97 3.59
CA ILE A 715 30.21 -20.17 4.97
C ILE A 715 29.38 -21.46 5.07
N ALA A 716 28.45 -21.71 4.15
CA ALA A 716 27.61 -22.91 4.14
C ALA A 716 28.45 -24.19 4.13
N ARG A 717 29.49 -24.22 3.29
CA ARG A 717 30.43 -25.36 3.22
C ARG A 717 31.24 -25.51 4.51
N LEU A 718 31.67 -24.41 5.12
CA LEU A 718 32.40 -24.46 6.41
C LEU A 718 31.54 -25.00 7.55
N LEU A 719 30.22 -24.73 7.50
CA LEU A 719 29.24 -25.22 8.48
C LEU A 719 28.75 -26.65 8.20
N ASP A 720 29.08 -27.23 7.06
CA ASP A 720 28.53 -28.50 6.55
C ASP A 720 26.99 -28.51 6.58
N ASP A 721 26.39 -27.37 6.15
CA ASP A 721 24.94 -27.14 6.16
C ASP A 721 24.37 -27.29 4.74
N PRO A 722 23.80 -28.45 4.38
CA PRO A 722 23.24 -28.70 3.04
C PRO A 722 22.02 -27.84 2.72
N ALA A 723 21.24 -27.40 3.72
CA ALA A 723 20.09 -26.56 3.52
C ALA A 723 20.52 -25.14 3.10
N LEU A 724 21.53 -24.61 3.77
CA LEU A 724 22.12 -23.33 3.45
C LEU A 724 22.86 -23.39 2.10
N GLU A 725 23.58 -24.48 1.80
CA GLU A 725 24.24 -24.67 0.49
C GLU A 725 23.23 -24.71 -0.64
N ALA A 726 22.10 -25.38 -0.45
CA ALA A 726 21.00 -25.40 -1.41
C ALA A 726 20.40 -23.99 -1.65
N LYS A 727 20.19 -23.21 -0.57
CA LYS A 727 19.76 -21.82 -0.67
C LYS A 727 20.76 -20.99 -1.48
N CYS A 728 22.04 -21.07 -1.17
CA CYS A 728 23.08 -20.35 -1.93
C CYS A 728 23.03 -20.68 -3.42
N ALA A 729 22.85 -21.97 -3.75
CA ALA A 729 22.80 -22.40 -5.15
C ALA A 729 21.64 -21.77 -5.91
N TYR A 730 20.40 -21.80 -5.40
CA TYR A 730 19.28 -21.20 -6.15
C TYR A 730 19.23 -19.67 -6.07
N TYR A 731 19.79 -19.04 -5.03
CA TYR A 731 19.99 -17.59 -5.03
C TYR A 731 21.02 -17.19 -6.10
N LEU A 732 22.11 -17.94 -6.25
CA LEU A 732 23.04 -17.72 -7.34
C LEU A 732 22.38 -17.93 -8.70
N ALA A 733 21.53 -18.96 -8.84
CA ALA A 733 20.77 -19.19 -10.06
C ALA A 733 19.84 -18.00 -10.41
N TYR A 734 19.23 -17.37 -9.39
CA TYR A 734 18.45 -16.15 -9.57
C TYR A 734 19.32 -15.01 -10.12
N ILE A 735 20.51 -14.78 -9.56
CA ILE A 735 21.42 -13.70 -9.94
C ILE A 735 21.94 -13.90 -11.38
N VAL A 736 22.48 -15.09 -11.69
CA VAL A 736 23.05 -15.37 -13.02
C VAL A 736 21.98 -15.36 -14.12
N SER A 737 20.75 -15.75 -13.81
CA SER A 737 19.62 -15.63 -14.74
C SER A 737 19.28 -14.19 -15.07
N HIS A 738 19.50 -13.24 -14.14
CA HIS A 738 19.35 -11.81 -14.41
C HIS A 738 20.47 -11.21 -15.26
N ASP A 739 21.62 -11.90 -15.33
CA ASP A 739 22.74 -11.57 -16.23
C ASP A 739 22.62 -12.26 -17.62
N GLY A 740 21.58 -13.10 -17.79
CA GLY A 740 21.35 -13.84 -19.03
C GLY A 740 22.07 -15.20 -19.11
N GLU A 741 22.75 -15.63 -18.03
CA GLU A 741 23.46 -16.94 -17.97
C GLU A 741 22.46 -18.06 -17.59
N PHE A 742 21.45 -18.32 -18.44
CA PHE A 742 20.34 -19.22 -18.11
C PHE A 742 20.74 -20.70 -18.00
N GLU A 743 21.71 -21.19 -18.79
CA GLU A 743 22.20 -22.57 -18.66
C GLU A 743 22.87 -22.79 -17.30
N LEU A 744 23.74 -21.88 -16.88
CA LEU A 744 24.33 -21.93 -15.54
C LEU A 744 23.27 -21.82 -14.44
N GLY A 745 22.23 -20.97 -14.66
CA GLY A 745 21.09 -20.86 -13.77
C GLY A 745 20.36 -22.21 -13.61
N LEU A 746 20.15 -22.93 -14.71
CA LEU A 746 19.50 -24.23 -14.69
C LEU A 746 20.36 -25.30 -13.98
N GLU A 747 21.66 -25.36 -14.26
CA GLU A 747 22.59 -26.26 -13.57
C GLU A 747 22.62 -26.04 -12.04
N LEU A 748 22.61 -24.77 -11.61
CA LEU A 748 22.59 -24.40 -10.20
C LEU A 748 21.28 -24.81 -9.51
N THR A 749 20.13 -24.66 -10.19
CA THR A 749 18.82 -25.12 -9.66
C THR A 749 18.75 -26.64 -9.57
N GLU A 750 19.32 -27.38 -10.51
CA GLU A 750 19.40 -28.84 -10.45
C GLU A 750 20.30 -29.32 -9.30
N ARG A 751 21.43 -28.66 -9.10
CA ARG A 751 22.28 -28.91 -7.94
C ARG A 751 21.55 -28.63 -6.62
N ALA A 752 20.82 -27.52 -6.53
CA ALA A 752 20.01 -27.19 -5.36
C ALA A 752 18.92 -28.25 -5.13
N ALA A 753 18.26 -28.74 -6.17
CA ALA A 753 17.24 -29.76 -6.06
C ALA A 753 17.79 -31.07 -5.46
N VAL A 754 18.96 -31.50 -5.90
CA VAL A 754 19.65 -32.71 -5.34
C VAL A 754 19.94 -32.54 -3.85
N LEU A 755 20.41 -31.35 -3.42
CA LEU A 755 20.65 -31.08 -2.01
C LEU A 755 19.35 -31.04 -1.19
N MET A 756 18.26 -30.59 -1.76
CA MET A 756 16.95 -30.48 -1.10
C MET A 756 16.18 -31.82 -1.03
N ASP A 757 16.55 -32.85 -1.83
CA ASP A 757 15.76 -34.09 -1.92
C ASP A 757 15.52 -34.75 -0.55
N ALA A 758 16.54 -34.77 0.30
CA ALA A 758 16.48 -35.34 1.63
C ALA A 758 16.00 -34.37 2.73
N LEU A 759 15.66 -33.14 2.36
CA LEU A 759 15.31 -32.07 3.28
C LEU A 759 13.82 -31.71 3.20
N ASP A 760 13.20 -31.41 4.34
CA ASP A 760 11.83 -30.92 4.39
C ASP A 760 11.80 -29.39 4.22
N LEU A 761 11.95 -28.92 2.99
CA LEU A 761 12.02 -27.52 2.60
C LEU A 761 11.01 -27.20 1.47
N PRO A 762 9.70 -27.32 1.71
CA PRO A 762 8.70 -27.23 0.64
C PRO A 762 8.68 -25.87 -0.04
N TRP A 763 8.85 -24.78 0.70
CA TRP A 763 8.90 -23.42 0.16
C TRP A 763 10.13 -23.24 -0.75
N ASP A 764 11.32 -23.64 -0.27
CA ASP A 764 12.57 -23.48 -1.02
C ASP A 764 12.57 -24.39 -2.28
N LYS A 765 11.97 -25.59 -2.21
CA LYS A 765 11.76 -26.47 -3.39
C LYS A 765 10.88 -25.78 -4.44
N ALA A 766 9.77 -25.15 -4.02
CA ALA A 766 8.89 -24.42 -4.93
C ALA A 766 9.61 -23.20 -5.55
N ALA A 767 10.33 -22.42 -4.75
CA ALA A 767 11.11 -21.27 -5.22
C ALA A 767 12.19 -21.69 -6.22
N ASN A 768 12.97 -22.72 -5.90
CA ASN A 768 13.97 -23.31 -6.80
C ASN A 768 13.36 -23.77 -8.11
N GLY A 769 12.23 -24.48 -8.06
CA GLY A 769 11.50 -24.94 -9.22
C GLY A 769 11.04 -23.80 -10.14
N LEU A 770 10.58 -22.68 -9.57
CA LEU A 770 10.21 -21.48 -10.34
C LEU A 770 11.40 -20.90 -11.11
N PHE A 771 12.59 -20.89 -10.51
CA PHE A 771 13.80 -20.41 -11.21
C PHE A 771 14.26 -21.38 -12.28
N ALA A 772 14.16 -22.70 -12.04
CA ALA A 772 14.45 -23.71 -13.03
C ALA A 772 13.52 -23.59 -14.24
N ALA A 773 12.21 -23.46 -14.01
CA ALA A 773 11.22 -23.29 -15.08
C ALA A 773 11.43 -21.98 -15.85
N ARG A 774 11.77 -20.88 -15.16
CA ARG A 774 12.11 -19.62 -15.80
C ARG A 774 13.36 -19.75 -16.68
N ALA A 775 14.45 -20.35 -16.19
CA ALA A 775 15.67 -20.55 -16.95
C ALA A 775 15.40 -21.39 -18.20
N ALA A 776 14.69 -22.50 -18.09
CA ALA A 776 14.30 -23.34 -19.22
C ALA A 776 13.43 -22.59 -20.25
N THR A 777 12.47 -21.76 -19.77
CA THR A 777 11.64 -20.93 -20.66
C THR A 777 12.46 -19.86 -21.39
N SER A 778 13.45 -19.27 -20.73
CA SER A 778 14.34 -18.27 -21.33
C SER A 778 15.31 -18.88 -22.36
N LEU A 779 15.70 -20.12 -22.15
CA LEU A 779 16.45 -20.92 -23.13
C LEU A 779 15.61 -21.34 -24.31
N SER A 780 14.30 -21.09 -24.28
CA SER A 780 13.35 -21.55 -25.29
C SER A 780 13.30 -23.08 -25.47
N ASP A 781 13.61 -23.85 -24.43
CA ASP A 781 13.51 -25.29 -24.38
C ASP A 781 12.11 -25.71 -23.90
N GLY A 782 11.20 -25.91 -24.82
CA GLY A 782 9.78 -26.18 -24.53
C GLY A 782 9.57 -27.47 -23.74
N GLN A 783 10.39 -28.50 -23.96
CA GLN A 783 10.28 -29.77 -23.23
C GLN A 783 10.72 -29.57 -21.76
N ARG A 784 11.93 -29.06 -21.52
CA ARG A 784 12.43 -28.78 -20.15
C ARG A 784 11.54 -27.78 -19.42
N ALA A 785 11.07 -26.73 -20.11
CA ALA A 785 10.17 -25.74 -19.52
C ALA A 785 8.86 -26.41 -19.04
N THR A 786 8.29 -27.33 -19.81
CA THR A 786 7.07 -28.06 -19.44
C THR A 786 7.33 -28.99 -18.24
N GLU A 787 8.40 -29.78 -18.28
CA GLU A 787 8.77 -30.68 -17.19
C GLU A 787 9.00 -29.93 -15.86
N LYS A 788 9.75 -28.81 -15.91
CA LYS A 788 10.01 -27.97 -14.71
C LYS A 788 8.73 -27.28 -14.22
N ALA A 789 7.85 -26.84 -15.12
CA ALA A 789 6.56 -26.24 -14.76
C ALA A 789 5.60 -27.22 -14.08
N GLU A 790 5.54 -28.46 -14.55
CA GLU A 790 4.75 -29.52 -13.92
C GLU A 790 5.29 -29.86 -12.53
N ALA A 791 6.61 -29.99 -12.38
CA ALA A 791 7.26 -30.24 -11.10
C ALA A 791 6.97 -29.13 -10.08
N VAL A 792 7.12 -27.86 -10.47
CA VAL A 792 6.85 -26.73 -9.55
C VAL A 792 5.37 -26.61 -9.22
N THR A 793 4.48 -26.91 -10.16
CA THR A 793 3.03 -26.89 -9.90
C THR A 793 2.66 -27.93 -8.84
N ALA A 794 3.32 -29.08 -8.81
CA ALA A 794 3.14 -30.07 -7.75
C ALA A 794 3.64 -29.55 -6.39
N CYS A 795 4.80 -28.85 -6.35
CA CYS A 795 5.32 -28.25 -5.12
C CYS A 795 4.40 -27.14 -4.57
N LEU A 796 3.85 -26.30 -5.45
CA LEU A 796 2.95 -25.21 -5.05
C LEU A 796 1.64 -25.68 -4.41
N ARG A 797 1.21 -26.93 -4.63
CA ARG A 797 0.00 -27.46 -4.00
C ARG A 797 0.12 -27.64 -2.47
N VAL A 798 1.33 -27.76 -1.95
CA VAL A 798 1.60 -27.96 -0.53
C VAL A 798 2.15 -26.71 0.16
N VAL A 799 2.35 -25.62 -0.58
CA VAL A 799 2.87 -24.36 -0.08
C VAL A 799 1.77 -23.32 -0.16
N ASP A 800 1.35 -22.78 0.96
CA ASP A 800 0.33 -21.72 1.03
C ASP A 800 1.00 -20.34 1.11
N ASP A 801 1.68 -19.95 0.03
CA ASP A 801 2.35 -18.65 -0.11
C ASP A 801 1.77 -17.89 -1.32
N PRO A 802 1.03 -16.80 -1.10
CA PRO A 802 0.40 -16.04 -2.18
C PRO A 802 1.38 -15.48 -3.22
N TRP A 803 2.58 -15.07 -2.81
CA TRP A 803 3.59 -14.54 -3.73
C TRP A 803 4.17 -15.63 -4.65
N LEU A 804 4.43 -16.82 -4.11
CA LEU A 804 4.85 -17.97 -4.92
C LEU A 804 3.75 -18.44 -5.89
N HIS A 805 2.49 -18.43 -5.46
CA HIS A 805 1.36 -18.77 -6.34
C HIS A 805 1.23 -17.81 -7.52
N VAL A 806 1.36 -16.50 -7.27
CA VAL A 806 1.37 -15.48 -8.33
C VAL A 806 2.50 -15.72 -9.31
N ARG A 807 3.70 -16.05 -8.83
CA ARG A 807 4.84 -16.37 -9.70
C ARG A 807 4.66 -17.68 -10.46
N GLY A 808 4.01 -18.66 -9.85
CA GLY A 808 3.65 -19.92 -10.51
C GLY A 808 2.66 -19.71 -11.65
N ASP A 809 1.62 -18.92 -11.43
CA ASP A 809 0.63 -18.61 -12.47
C ASP A 809 1.25 -17.77 -13.61
N ALA A 810 2.15 -16.85 -13.28
CA ALA A 810 2.92 -16.10 -14.26
C ALA A 810 3.86 -17.00 -15.09
N MET A 811 4.49 -17.99 -14.47
CA MET A 811 5.29 -19.00 -15.14
C MET A 811 4.44 -19.80 -16.16
N LEU A 812 3.20 -20.19 -15.79
CA LEU A 812 2.28 -20.84 -16.71
C LEU A 812 1.93 -19.93 -17.91
N GLY A 813 1.81 -18.64 -17.69
CA GLY A 813 1.64 -17.65 -18.76
C GLY A 813 2.83 -17.59 -19.71
N GLU A 814 4.05 -17.59 -19.18
CA GLU A 814 5.26 -17.61 -20.02
C GLU A 814 5.44 -18.96 -20.77
N LEU A 815 5.08 -20.08 -20.12
CA LEU A 815 5.05 -21.38 -20.79
C LEU A 815 4.01 -21.42 -21.92
N ALA A 816 2.81 -20.90 -21.70
CA ALA A 816 1.78 -20.78 -22.73
C ALA A 816 2.26 -19.92 -23.91
N ARG A 817 2.99 -18.82 -23.63
CA ARG A 817 3.62 -17.98 -24.66
C ARG A 817 4.64 -18.78 -25.48
N LEU A 818 5.50 -19.56 -24.83
CA LEU A 818 6.49 -20.41 -25.49
C LEU A 818 5.81 -21.46 -26.39
N GLN A 819 4.70 -22.03 -25.93
CA GLN A 819 3.86 -23.00 -26.68
C GLN A 819 2.94 -22.32 -27.71
N ARG A 820 3.08 -21.02 -27.98
CA ARG A 820 2.27 -20.25 -28.94
C ARG A 820 0.78 -20.15 -28.59
N ARG A 821 0.38 -20.42 -27.35
CA ARG A 821 -0.98 -20.26 -26.84
C ARG A 821 -1.13 -18.87 -26.27
N PHE A 822 -1.13 -17.83 -27.15
CA PHE A 822 -1.01 -16.45 -26.76
C PHE A 822 -2.21 -15.94 -25.95
N ASP A 823 -3.41 -16.39 -26.26
CA ASP A 823 -4.62 -16.02 -25.51
C ASP A 823 -4.56 -16.53 -24.06
N ASP A 824 -4.10 -17.77 -23.86
CA ASP A 824 -3.88 -18.34 -22.54
C ASP A 824 -2.79 -17.56 -21.78
N ALA A 825 -1.70 -17.20 -22.46
CA ALA A 825 -0.63 -16.39 -21.89
C ALA A 825 -1.16 -15.03 -21.40
N VAL A 826 -1.94 -14.33 -22.23
CA VAL A 826 -2.58 -13.05 -21.86
C VAL A 826 -3.53 -13.23 -20.67
N ALA A 827 -4.32 -14.31 -20.63
CA ALA A 827 -5.26 -14.58 -19.55
C ALA A 827 -4.52 -14.80 -18.21
N HIS A 828 -3.47 -15.63 -18.19
CA HIS A 828 -2.64 -15.87 -17.01
C HIS A 828 -1.95 -14.59 -16.52
N LEU A 829 -1.26 -13.87 -17.43
CA LEU A 829 -0.48 -12.69 -17.07
C LEU A 829 -1.36 -11.50 -16.66
N ARG A 830 -2.56 -11.36 -17.21
CA ARG A 830 -3.54 -10.36 -16.76
C ARG A 830 -3.97 -10.64 -15.32
N ARG A 831 -4.37 -11.88 -15.02
CA ARG A 831 -4.78 -12.29 -13.68
C ARG A 831 -3.65 -12.06 -12.67
N THR A 832 -2.42 -12.44 -12.97
CA THR A 832 -1.27 -12.22 -12.08
C THR A 832 -0.98 -10.74 -11.86
N THR A 833 -1.06 -9.91 -12.91
CA THR A 833 -0.87 -8.46 -12.78
C THR A 833 -1.95 -7.83 -11.87
N GLU A 834 -3.20 -8.28 -11.97
CA GLU A 834 -4.30 -7.83 -11.10
C GLU A 834 -4.06 -8.24 -9.64
N VAL A 835 -3.64 -9.48 -9.38
CA VAL A 835 -3.32 -9.95 -8.03
C VAL A 835 -2.11 -9.20 -7.45
N CYS A 836 -1.06 -8.96 -8.24
CA CYS A 836 0.10 -8.17 -7.80
C CYS A 836 -0.30 -6.76 -7.39
N ARG A 837 -1.18 -6.10 -8.16
CA ARG A 837 -1.70 -4.79 -7.84
C ARG A 837 -2.53 -4.83 -6.55
N TYR A 838 -3.39 -5.83 -6.40
CA TYR A 838 -4.22 -6.01 -5.21
C TYR A 838 -3.37 -6.15 -3.94
N ARG A 839 -2.32 -6.98 -3.99
CA ARG A 839 -1.43 -7.26 -2.85
C ARG A 839 -0.26 -6.28 -2.73
N SER A 840 -0.18 -5.29 -3.62
CA SER A 840 0.91 -4.30 -3.66
C SER A 840 2.31 -4.93 -3.80
N TYR A 841 2.43 -5.98 -4.61
CA TYR A 841 3.71 -6.59 -4.97
C TYR A 841 4.36 -5.76 -6.09
N ALA A 842 4.84 -4.57 -5.76
CA ALA A 842 5.21 -3.55 -6.74
C ALA A 842 6.23 -4.04 -7.79
N GLN A 843 7.30 -4.71 -7.34
CA GLN A 843 8.33 -5.24 -8.24
C GLN A 843 7.78 -6.36 -9.15
N THR A 844 7.03 -7.30 -8.57
CA THR A 844 6.41 -8.38 -9.33
C THR A 844 5.38 -7.83 -10.31
N GLU A 845 4.62 -6.79 -9.93
CA GLU A 845 3.64 -6.13 -10.81
C GLU A 845 4.31 -5.49 -12.05
N ALA A 846 5.44 -4.80 -11.88
CA ALA A 846 6.19 -4.20 -12.98
C ALA A 846 6.65 -5.27 -13.98
N TYR A 847 7.20 -6.38 -13.47
CA TYR A 847 7.62 -7.51 -14.28
C TYR A 847 6.44 -8.15 -15.04
N GLN A 848 5.35 -8.45 -14.34
CA GLN A 848 4.18 -9.10 -14.96
C GLN A 848 3.46 -8.16 -15.94
N THR A 849 3.45 -6.85 -15.70
CA THR A 849 2.93 -5.87 -16.66
C THR A 849 3.73 -5.89 -17.97
N THR A 850 5.05 -5.99 -17.88
CA THR A 850 5.93 -6.10 -19.05
C THR A 850 5.68 -7.41 -19.83
N SER A 851 5.61 -8.54 -19.13
CA SER A 851 5.29 -9.83 -19.72
C SER A 851 3.91 -9.85 -20.39
N LEU A 852 2.90 -9.23 -19.75
CA LEU A 852 1.55 -9.08 -20.31
C LEU A 852 1.57 -8.28 -21.61
N GLY A 853 2.24 -7.12 -21.64
CA GLY A 853 2.35 -6.28 -22.84
C GLY A 853 3.01 -7.02 -24.00
N ARG A 854 4.06 -7.80 -23.71
CA ARG A 854 4.71 -8.68 -24.69
C ARG A 854 3.75 -9.76 -25.21
N ALA A 855 2.99 -10.43 -24.34
CA ALA A 855 2.02 -11.44 -24.73
C ALA A 855 0.87 -10.88 -25.58
N GLN A 856 0.38 -9.68 -25.25
CA GLN A 856 -0.64 -8.96 -26.02
C GLN A 856 -0.18 -8.64 -27.44
N CYS A 857 1.07 -8.15 -27.58
CA CYS A 857 1.64 -7.91 -28.91
C CYS A 857 1.72 -9.19 -29.75
N LEU A 858 2.08 -10.33 -29.13
CA LEU A 858 2.15 -11.63 -29.81
C LEU A 858 0.77 -12.20 -30.13
N ALA A 859 -0.25 -11.89 -29.35
CA ALA A 859 -1.64 -12.25 -29.60
C ALA A 859 -2.29 -11.40 -30.72
N GLY A 860 -1.59 -10.36 -31.22
CA GLY A 860 -2.08 -9.47 -32.28
C GLY A 860 -2.73 -8.18 -31.78
N ASP A 861 -2.92 -7.99 -30.47
CA ASP A 861 -3.42 -6.75 -29.87
C ASP A 861 -2.23 -5.80 -29.59
N ILE A 862 -1.69 -5.25 -30.68
CA ILE A 862 -0.42 -4.51 -30.65
C ILE A 862 -0.57 -3.16 -29.93
N GLU A 863 -1.67 -2.44 -30.14
CA GLU A 863 -1.87 -1.12 -29.52
C GLU A 863 -1.98 -1.23 -27.99
N THR A 864 -2.80 -2.17 -27.50
CA THR A 864 -2.90 -2.45 -26.06
C THR A 864 -1.57 -2.95 -25.52
N GLY A 865 -0.85 -3.79 -26.26
CA GLY A 865 0.46 -4.32 -25.90
C GLY A 865 1.50 -3.22 -25.72
N VAL A 866 1.60 -2.29 -26.66
CA VAL A 866 2.50 -1.11 -26.59
C VAL A 866 2.16 -0.24 -25.36
N ALA A 867 0.88 0.06 -25.15
CA ALA A 867 0.44 0.82 -23.98
C ALA A 867 0.75 0.07 -22.66
N THR A 868 0.64 -1.24 -22.64
CA THR A 868 0.95 -2.07 -21.48
C THR A 868 2.46 -2.14 -21.21
N LEU A 869 3.30 -2.23 -22.26
CA LEU A 869 4.76 -2.16 -22.12
C LEU A 869 5.21 -0.79 -21.58
N SER A 870 4.62 0.30 -22.07
CA SER A 870 4.89 1.65 -21.55
C SER A 870 4.55 1.76 -20.06
N ARG A 871 3.40 1.22 -19.65
CA ARG A 871 3.04 1.14 -18.21
C ARG A 871 4.00 0.26 -17.42
N GLY A 872 4.54 -0.81 -18.02
CA GLY A 872 5.58 -1.64 -17.39
C GLY A 872 6.85 -0.84 -17.10
N ILE A 873 7.27 0.03 -18.02
CA ILE A 873 8.39 0.95 -17.84
C ILE A 873 8.09 1.94 -16.71
N GLU A 874 6.93 2.63 -16.76
CA GLU A 874 6.52 3.57 -15.72
C GLU A 874 6.51 2.93 -14.33
N LYS A 875 6.00 1.70 -14.21
CA LYS A 875 5.98 0.96 -12.95
C LYS A 875 7.39 0.59 -12.45
N ALA A 876 8.25 0.16 -13.36
CA ALA A 876 9.63 -0.18 -13.02
C ALA A 876 10.41 1.07 -12.56
N GLU A 877 10.24 2.19 -13.25
CA GLU A 877 10.83 3.48 -12.86
C GLU A 877 10.29 3.97 -11.51
N ALA A 878 8.97 3.83 -11.28
CA ALA A 878 8.33 4.22 -10.03
C ALA A 878 8.86 3.46 -8.79
N ILE A 879 9.45 2.30 -8.97
CA ILE A 879 10.10 1.52 -7.89
C ILE A 879 11.63 1.57 -7.94
N GLY A 880 12.22 2.38 -8.85
CA GLY A 880 13.67 2.47 -9.04
C GLY A 880 14.31 1.21 -9.65
N ASP A 881 13.52 0.26 -10.17
CA ASP A 881 14.05 -0.92 -10.88
C ASP A 881 14.46 -0.56 -12.32
N SER A 882 15.60 0.11 -12.45
CA SER A 882 16.14 0.52 -13.75
C SER A 882 16.47 -0.68 -14.66
N ARG A 883 16.75 -1.85 -14.06
CA ARG A 883 16.97 -3.10 -14.80
C ARG A 883 15.70 -3.54 -15.52
N MET A 884 14.58 -3.57 -14.80
CA MET A 884 13.28 -3.92 -15.36
C MET A 884 12.81 -2.90 -16.41
N ALA A 885 13.05 -1.61 -16.15
CA ALA A 885 12.75 -0.57 -17.12
C ALA A 885 13.55 -0.75 -18.43
N ALA A 886 14.85 -1.12 -18.35
CA ALA A 886 15.66 -1.42 -19.52
C ALA A 886 15.13 -2.65 -20.29
N LEU A 887 14.76 -3.72 -19.59
CA LEU A 887 14.15 -4.91 -20.18
C LEU A 887 12.85 -4.58 -20.95
N ALA A 888 11.96 -3.82 -20.31
CA ALA A 888 10.71 -3.40 -20.93
C ALA A 888 10.94 -2.49 -22.14
N ARG A 889 11.95 -1.61 -22.12
CA ARG A 889 12.34 -0.76 -23.25
C ARG A 889 12.89 -1.55 -24.44
N VAL A 890 13.65 -2.64 -24.21
CA VAL A 890 14.10 -3.51 -25.29
C VAL A 890 12.90 -4.16 -25.99
N HIS A 891 11.93 -4.67 -25.22
CA HIS A 891 10.69 -5.24 -25.79
C HIS A 891 9.87 -4.19 -26.53
N LEU A 892 9.70 -2.99 -25.95
CA LEU A 892 8.98 -1.89 -26.59
C LEU A 892 9.69 -1.43 -27.88
N GLY A 893 11.00 -1.25 -27.84
CA GLY A 893 11.79 -0.86 -29.01
C GLY A 893 11.69 -1.86 -30.17
N ARG A 894 11.70 -3.17 -29.87
CA ARG A 894 11.49 -4.22 -30.85
C ARG A 894 10.12 -4.09 -31.52
N VAL A 895 9.04 -3.95 -30.75
CA VAL A 895 7.67 -3.84 -31.28
C VAL A 895 7.51 -2.55 -32.08
N LEU A 896 7.95 -1.40 -31.58
CA LEU A 896 7.89 -0.11 -32.27
C LEU A 896 8.65 -0.12 -33.62
N ARG A 897 9.80 -0.82 -33.67
CA ARG A 897 10.54 -1.02 -34.90
C ARG A 897 9.71 -1.83 -35.92
N GLY A 898 9.02 -2.89 -35.47
CA GLY A 898 8.13 -3.68 -36.32
C GLY A 898 6.98 -2.87 -36.92
N LEU A 899 6.50 -1.86 -36.19
CA LEU A 899 5.46 -0.90 -36.62
C LEU A 899 5.99 0.23 -37.51
N GLY A 900 7.30 0.33 -37.77
CA GLY A 900 7.90 1.45 -38.50
C GLY A 900 8.04 2.75 -37.71
N ARG A 901 7.77 2.75 -36.41
CA ARG A 901 7.95 3.89 -35.48
C ARG A 901 9.43 4.03 -35.07
N THR A 902 10.29 4.26 -36.10
CA THR A 902 11.76 4.11 -35.96
C THR A 902 12.39 5.06 -34.95
N ALA A 903 11.93 6.31 -34.86
CA ALA A 903 12.48 7.27 -33.92
C ALA A 903 12.22 6.90 -32.46
N GLU A 904 11.01 6.46 -32.16
CA GLU A 904 10.62 6.03 -30.83
C GLU A 904 11.30 4.70 -30.44
N ALA A 905 11.40 3.77 -31.40
CA ALA A 905 12.14 2.52 -31.21
C ALA A 905 13.61 2.80 -30.85
N ARG A 906 14.26 3.71 -31.59
CA ARG A 906 15.65 4.11 -31.33
C ARG A 906 15.82 4.70 -29.94
N SER A 907 14.96 5.64 -29.55
CA SER A 907 15.02 6.27 -28.24
C SER A 907 14.88 5.23 -27.08
N ALA A 908 13.91 4.31 -27.22
CA ALA A 908 13.71 3.24 -26.22
C ALA A 908 14.95 2.34 -26.11
N LEU A 909 15.52 1.91 -27.24
CA LEU A 909 16.69 1.02 -27.28
C LEU A 909 17.97 1.71 -26.80
N GLU A 910 18.21 2.98 -27.14
CA GLU A 910 19.36 3.75 -26.67
C GLU A 910 19.37 3.90 -25.14
N ASN A 911 18.21 4.24 -24.57
CA ASN A 911 18.06 4.32 -23.12
C ASN A 911 18.35 2.97 -22.43
N ALA A 912 17.81 1.88 -22.97
CA ALA A 912 18.04 0.54 -22.44
C ALA A 912 19.52 0.14 -22.52
N VAL A 913 20.14 0.26 -23.71
CA VAL A 913 21.54 -0.14 -23.94
C VAL A 913 22.52 0.73 -23.15
N THR A 914 22.25 2.02 -23.01
CA THR A 914 23.09 2.90 -22.19
C THR A 914 23.12 2.43 -20.74
N TRP A 915 21.94 2.14 -20.16
CA TRP A 915 21.86 1.60 -18.81
C TRP A 915 22.59 0.26 -18.68
N GLN A 916 22.30 -0.69 -19.59
CA GLN A 916 22.91 -2.04 -19.57
C GLN A 916 24.44 -2.00 -19.64
N ARG A 917 25.01 -1.11 -20.45
CA ARG A 917 26.46 -0.91 -20.53
C ARG A 917 27.04 -0.37 -19.23
N ASN A 918 26.36 0.58 -18.60
CA ASN A 918 26.80 1.15 -17.33
C ASN A 918 26.69 0.12 -16.17
N ALA A 919 25.71 -0.76 -16.24
CA ALA A 919 25.50 -1.84 -15.26
C ALA A 919 26.40 -3.07 -15.49
N GLY A 920 27.14 -3.12 -16.61
CA GLY A 920 28.05 -4.22 -16.94
C GLY A 920 27.40 -5.44 -17.56
N GLY A 921 26.12 -5.36 -17.98
CA GLY A 921 25.36 -6.47 -18.58
C GLY A 921 23.86 -6.37 -18.31
N GLY A 922 23.17 -7.50 -18.44
CA GLY A 922 21.76 -7.65 -18.16
C GLY A 922 21.00 -8.51 -19.17
N GLU A 923 19.85 -8.98 -18.76
CA GLU A 923 18.93 -9.74 -19.64
C GLU A 923 18.58 -8.93 -20.90
N LEU A 924 18.66 -9.53 -22.06
CA LEU A 924 18.43 -8.91 -23.38
C LEU A 924 19.42 -7.77 -23.77
N ALA A 925 20.56 -7.60 -23.07
CA ALA A 925 21.54 -6.58 -23.44
C ALA A 925 22.05 -6.76 -24.88
N LEU A 926 22.38 -8.00 -25.25
CA LEU A 926 22.86 -8.33 -26.60
C LEU A 926 21.79 -8.11 -27.66
N LEU A 927 20.52 -8.38 -27.35
CA LEU A 927 19.39 -8.10 -28.26
C LEU A 927 19.20 -6.59 -28.50
N GLY A 928 19.23 -5.79 -27.43
CA GLY A 928 19.12 -4.33 -27.55
C GLY A 928 20.24 -3.75 -28.41
N GLU A 929 21.49 -4.18 -28.20
CA GLU A 929 22.63 -3.80 -29.02
C GLU A 929 22.50 -4.27 -30.47
N CYS A 930 21.97 -5.48 -30.71
CA CYS A 930 21.73 -6.03 -32.04
C CYS A 930 20.74 -5.15 -32.82
N LEU A 931 19.59 -4.84 -32.20
CA LEU A 931 18.55 -4.03 -32.83
C LEU A 931 19.04 -2.62 -33.16
N LEU A 932 19.83 -1.99 -32.27
CA LEU A 932 20.45 -0.68 -32.56
C LEU A 932 21.49 -0.76 -33.65
N ALA A 933 22.38 -1.76 -33.63
CA ALA A 933 23.38 -1.95 -34.68
C ALA A 933 22.74 -2.20 -36.05
N ALA A 934 21.64 -2.93 -36.11
CA ALA A 934 20.84 -3.14 -37.31
C ALA A 934 20.21 -1.85 -37.83
N MET A 935 19.68 -1.00 -36.94
CA MET A 935 19.15 0.31 -37.30
C MET A 935 20.26 1.26 -37.80
N ASP A 936 21.42 1.29 -37.12
CA ASP A 936 22.56 2.07 -37.53
C ASP A 936 23.10 1.64 -38.91
N ALA A 937 23.15 0.33 -39.17
CA ALA A 937 23.51 -0.19 -40.48
C ALA A 937 22.49 0.21 -41.58
N ALA A 938 21.21 0.22 -41.25
CA ALA A 938 20.14 0.64 -42.17
C ALA A 938 20.20 2.13 -42.47
N ASP A 939 20.60 2.95 -41.53
CA ASP A 939 20.79 4.41 -41.67
C ASP A 939 22.14 4.80 -42.31
N GLY A 940 22.97 3.81 -42.67
CA GLY A 940 24.25 4.01 -43.33
C GLY A 940 25.39 4.43 -42.38
N VAL A 941 25.25 4.21 -41.08
CA VAL A 941 26.30 4.47 -40.10
C VAL A 941 27.46 3.48 -40.32
N THR A 942 28.66 3.99 -40.51
CA THR A 942 29.84 3.22 -40.98
C THR A 942 30.19 2.04 -40.06
N ASP A 943 29.98 2.13 -38.75
CA ASP A 943 30.29 1.09 -37.78
C ASP A 943 29.14 0.04 -37.59
N GLY A 944 27.93 0.32 -38.07
CA GLY A 944 26.77 -0.56 -37.94
C GLY A 944 27.05 -1.98 -38.41
N PRO A 945 27.52 -2.20 -39.66
CA PRO A 945 27.79 -3.54 -40.19
C PRO A 945 28.87 -4.31 -39.39
N ARG A 946 29.88 -3.64 -38.86
CA ARG A 946 30.92 -4.25 -38.03
C ARG A 946 30.37 -4.71 -36.69
N ARG A 947 29.51 -3.90 -36.07
CA ARG A 947 28.81 -4.25 -34.80
C ARG A 947 27.89 -5.44 -34.99
N VAL A 948 27.09 -5.48 -36.05
CA VAL A 948 26.21 -6.64 -36.38
C VAL A 948 27.05 -7.91 -36.49
N ALA A 949 28.17 -7.90 -37.20
CA ALA A 949 29.03 -9.06 -37.35
C ALA A 949 29.66 -9.53 -36.01
N ALA A 950 30.05 -8.59 -35.15
CA ALA A 950 30.57 -8.90 -33.82
C ALA A 950 29.51 -9.52 -32.92
N ILE A 951 28.28 -8.98 -32.94
CA ILE A 951 27.15 -9.47 -32.18
C ILE A 951 26.75 -10.88 -32.67
N LEU A 952 26.72 -11.15 -33.97
CA LEU A 952 26.46 -12.50 -34.51
C LEU A 952 27.49 -13.52 -33.99
N GLY A 953 28.76 -13.14 -33.93
CA GLY A 953 29.82 -13.98 -33.36
C GLY A 953 29.58 -14.26 -31.86
N GLN A 954 29.14 -13.27 -31.12
CA GLN A 954 28.81 -13.41 -29.68
C GLN A 954 27.57 -14.26 -29.48
N ALA A 955 26.51 -14.05 -30.25
CA ALA A 955 25.26 -14.82 -30.17
C ALA A 955 25.54 -16.31 -30.40
N ARG A 956 26.32 -16.64 -31.43
CA ARG A 956 26.76 -18.03 -31.71
C ARG A 956 27.57 -18.63 -30.55
N SER A 957 28.51 -17.89 -29.98
CA SER A 957 29.31 -18.37 -28.84
C SER A 957 28.51 -18.61 -27.56
N ARG A 958 27.36 -17.93 -27.40
CA ARG A 958 26.46 -18.06 -26.26
C ARG A 958 25.24 -18.95 -26.53
N SER A 959 25.08 -19.47 -27.74
CA SER A 959 23.88 -20.19 -28.19
C SER A 959 22.60 -19.37 -28.02
N ASP A 960 22.67 -18.04 -28.22
CA ASP A 960 21.54 -17.13 -28.11
C ASP A 960 20.74 -17.10 -29.44
N GLY A 961 19.90 -18.11 -29.62
CA GLY A 961 19.14 -18.29 -30.85
C GLY A 961 18.30 -17.08 -31.28
N PRO A 962 17.55 -16.40 -30.40
CA PRO A 962 16.82 -15.21 -30.77
C PRO A 962 17.70 -14.08 -31.31
N VAL A 963 18.81 -13.78 -30.65
CA VAL A 963 19.75 -12.74 -31.10
C VAL A 963 20.45 -13.16 -32.40
N GLU A 964 20.76 -14.43 -32.55
CA GLU A 964 21.35 -14.97 -33.79
C GLU A 964 20.44 -14.71 -34.98
N VAL A 965 19.12 -14.98 -34.88
CA VAL A 965 18.14 -14.71 -35.94
C VAL A 965 18.11 -13.24 -36.33
N PHE A 966 18.04 -12.31 -35.35
CA PHE A 966 18.01 -10.89 -35.64
C PHE A 966 19.34 -10.39 -36.25
N ALA A 967 20.47 -10.94 -35.82
CA ALA A 967 21.77 -10.59 -36.37
C ALA A 967 21.98 -11.13 -37.78
N LEU A 968 21.49 -12.34 -38.09
CA LEU A 968 21.47 -12.92 -39.45
C LEU A 968 20.58 -12.08 -40.39
N ASP A 969 19.36 -11.70 -39.95
CA ASP A 969 18.46 -10.85 -40.72
C ASP A 969 19.10 -9.49 -41.02
N ALA A 970 19.75 -8.85 -40.05
CA ALA A 970 20.48 -7.60 -40.25
C ALA A 970 21.68 -7.76 -41.20
N ALA A 971 22.44 -8.84 -41.05
CA ALA A 971 23.55 -9.16 -41.97
C ALA A 971 23.06 -9.42 -43.41
N ALA A 972 21.91 -10.11 -43.57
CA ALA A 972 21.27 -10.31 -44.87
C ALA A 972 20.86 -9.00 -45.53
N ARG A 973 20.27 -8.05 -44.76
CA ARG A 973 19.96 -6.72 -45.26
C ARG A 973 21.19 -5.92 -45.72
N ILE A 974 22.29 -6.03 -44.94
CA ILE A 974 23.55 -5.40 -45.29
C ILE A 974 24.12 -6.01 -46.59
N ALA A 975 24.00 -7.33 -46.78
CA ALA A 975 24.41 -8.00 -48.01
C ALA A 975 23.53 -7.57 -49.20
N ALA A 976 22.23 -7.51 -49.05
CA ALA A 976 21.24 -7.05 -50.03
C ALA A 976 21.56 -5.63 -50.53
N SER A 977 21.81 -4.70 -49.57
CA SER A 977 22.15 -3.29 -49.91
C SER A 977 23.47 -3.17 -50.74
N LYS A 978 24.32 -4.18 -50.69
CA LYS A 978 25.57 -4.26 -51.51
C LYS A 978 25.37 -5.04 -52.82
N GLY A 979 24.18 -5.52 -53.11
CA GLY A 979 23.86 -6.27 -54.30
C GLY A 979 24.34 -7.75 -54.25
N ASP A 980 24.74 -8.28 -53.08
CA ASP A 980 25.18 -9.66 -52.90
C ASP A 980 24.01 -10.60 -52.64
N ALA A 981 23.31 -10.96 -53.72
CA ALA A 981 22.13 -11.85 -53.65
C ALA A 981 22.46 -13.27 -53.12
N GLY A 982 23.67 -13.77 -53.35
CA GLY A 982 24.12 -15.07 -52.89
C GLY A 982 24.21 -15.15 -51.38
N THR A 983 24.96 -14.22 -50.78
CA THR A 983 25.11 -14.11 -49.35
C THR A 983 23.80 -13.78 -48.70
N THR A 984 22.97 -12.91 -49.30
CA THR A 984 21.61 -12.58 -48.75
C THR A 984 20.75 -13.79 -48.59
N ARG A 985 20.67 -14.66 -49.67
CA ARG A 985 19.88 -15.90 -49.61
C ARG A 985 20.42 -16.89 -48.58
N ALA A 986 21.71 -17.03 -48.46
CA ALA A 986 22.35 -17.96 -47.50
C ALA A 986 22.03 -17.54 -46.04
N LEU A 987 22.18 -16.26 -45.73
CA LEU A 987 21.92 -15.75 -44.38
C LEU A 987 20.42 -15.84 -44.01
N LEU A 988 19.52 -15.52 -44.95
CA LEU A 988 18.07 -15.66 -44.71
C LEU A 988 17.67 -17.12 -44.52
N ALA A 989 18.26 -18.05 -45.31
CA ALA A 989 17.99 -19.48 -45.17
C ALA A 989 18.49 -20.01 -43.81
N GLU A 990 19.65 -19.57 -43.34
CA GLU A 990 20.18 -19.89 -42.02
C GLU A 990 19.26 -19.37 -40.92
N ALA A 991 18.81 -18.11 -41.01
CA ALA A 991 17.87 -17.50 -40.04
C ALA A 991 16.51 -18.25 -40.03
N ASP A 992 16.00 -18.64 -41.23
CA ASP A 992 14.73 -19.38 -41.37
C ASP A 992 14.86 -20.82 -40.83
N ASP A 993 16.03 -21.45 -40.96
CA ASP A 993 16.34 -22.76 -40.39
C ASP A 993 16.36 -22.71 -38.85
N HIS A 994 17.01 -21.69 -38.28
CA HIS A 994 16.96 -21.42 -36.82
C HIS A 994 15.52 -21.22 -36.30
N MET A 995 14.69 -20.53 -37.09
CA MET A 995 13.27 -20.34 -36.75
C MET A 995 12.45 -21.63 -36.82
N ALA A 996 12.78 -22.54 -37.75
CA ALA A 996 12.04 -23.77 -37.89
C ALA A 996 12.37 -24.80 -36.81
N HIS A 997 13.60 -24.76 -36.28
CA HIS A 997 14.11 -25.75 -35.33
C HIS A 997 14.14 -25.23 -33.88
N ALA A 998 13.83 -23.97 -33.66
CA ALA A 998 13.84 -23.37 -32.32
C ALA A 998 12.44 -23.23 -31.74
N ASP A 999 12.32 -23.48 -30.46
CA ASP A 999 11.08 -23.26 -29.69
C ASP A 999 10.80 -21.77 -29.39
N HIS A 1000 11.69 -20.85 -29.80
CA HIS A 1000 11.47 -19.43 -29.66
C HIS A 1000 10.56 -18.87 -30.75
N PHE A 1001 9.67 -17.94 -30.38
CA PHE A 1001 8.80 -17.25 -31.32
C PHE A 1001 9.27 -15.83 -31.61
N ILE A 1002 9.62 -15.56 -32.85
CA ILE A 1002 9.85 -14.21 -33.38
C ILE A 1002 8.79 -14.02 -34.50
N SER A 1003 7.96 -12.97 -34.37
CA SER A 1003 6.93 -12.71 -35.37
C SER A 1003 7.54 -12.21 -36.68
N GLU A 1004 6.85 -12.45 -37.81
CA GLU A 1004 7.27 -11.85 -39.08
C GLU A 1004 7.30 -10.30 -39.05
N ALA A 1005 6.48 -9.68 -38.19
CA ALA A 1005 6.50 -8.25 -37.94
C ALA A 1005 7.80 -7.79 -37.26
N ASP A 1006 8.40 -8.61 -36.42
CA ASP A 1006 9.68 -8.31 -35.76
C ASP A 1006 10.89 -8.44 -36.73
N ARG A 1007 10.79 -9.26 -37.76
CA ARG A 1007 11.85 -9.53 -38.74
C ARG A 1007 11.94 -8.43 -39.83
N VAL A 1008 12.07 -7.18 -39.39
CA VAL A 1008 12.10 -5.98 -40.28
C VAL A 1008 13.23 -6.07 -41.31
N ASP A 1009 14.40 -6.52 -40.89
CA ASP A 1009 15.57 -6.62 -41.79
C ASP A 1009 15.45 -7.73 -42.79
N ALA A 1010 14.88 -8.89 -42.42
CA ALA A 1010 14.57 -9.96 -43.36
C ALA A 1010 13.58 -9.55 -44.44
N ARG A 1011 12.49 -8.84 -44.07
CA ARG A 1011 11.52 -8.31 -45.04
C ARG A 1011 12.17 -7.30 -45.99
N SER A 1012 13.01 -6.42 -45.46
CA SER A 1012 13.75 -5.45 -46.29
C SER A 1012 14.73 -6.15 -47.24
N ALA A 1013 15.51 -7.12 -46.72
CA ALA A 1013 16.45 -7.90 -47.54
C ALA A 1013 15.76 -8.69 -48.66
N ARG A 1014 14.61 -9.33 -48.41
CA ARG A 1014 13.81 -10.02 -49.41
C ARG A 1014 13.27 -9.07 -50.49
N ALA A 1015 12.79 -7.89 -50.08
CA ALA A 1015 12.28 -6.88 -51.00
C ALA A 1015 13.37 -6.25 -51.88
N GLU A 1016 14.57 -6.08 -51.36
CA GLU A 1016 15.73 -5.57 -52.12
C GLU A 1016 16.27 -6.62 -53.08
N SER A 1017 16.31 -7.92 -52.66
CA SER A 1017 16.77 -9.02 -53.52
C SER A 1017 15.83 -9.27 -54.72
N SER A 1018 14.50 -9.15 -54.53
CA SER A 1018 13.54 -9.29 -55.60
C SER A 1018 13.66 -8.21 -56.69
N LYS A 1019 13.98 -6.95 -56.26
CA LYS A 1019 14.21 -5.88 -57.21
C LYS A 1019 15.48 -6.05 -58.07
N SER A 1020 16.49 -6.76 -57.55
CA SER A 1020 17.73 -7.00 -58.28
C SER A 1020 17.62 -8.19 -59.24
N GLU A 1021 16.63 -9.08 -59.11
CA GLU A 1021 16.35 -10.16 -60.03
C GLU A 1021 15.46 -9.70 -61.20
N ASP A 1022 14.72 -8.61 -61.10
CA ASP A 1022 13.87 -8.01 -62.14
C ASP A 1022 14.65 -6.97 -63.00
N THR A 1023 15.89 -6.64 -62.65
CA THR A 1023 16.80 -5.75 -63.40
C THR A 1023 17.97 -6.54 -63.99
#